data_d1572b3c11f37101e2fa5906293596e1
#
_entry.id   d1572b3c11f37101e2fa5906293596e1
#
_cell.length_a   1.000
_cell.length_b   1.000
_cell.length_c   1.000
_cell.angle_alpha   90.00
_cell.angle_beta   90.00
_cell.angle_gamma   90.00
#
_symmetry.space_group_name_H-M   'P 1'
#
loop_
_entity.id
_entity.type
_entity.pdbx_description
1 polymer ?
#
loop_
_entity_poly.entity_id
_entity_poly.type
_entity_poly.pdbx_seq_one_letter_code
_entity_poly.pdbx_strand_id
1 'polypeptide(L)'
;MANRAASFCFLSCVIVLCLSSVSAVTDDRQDKQVYVVYMGSLPSRVEYTPMSHHMSILQEVTGESYKRSFNGFAARLTPTERERMAKIEGVVSVFPSKKLQIHTTTSWDFMGLKEGKNTKRNLAVESDTIIGVLDTGIWPESESFSDKGFGPPPKKWKGVCSGGANFTCNNKLIGARDYTREGARDSQGHGTHTASTVAGNAVAGASFFGIGNGTARGGVPASRIAAYKVCDSTGCTSEAILSAFDDAIADGVDLISISLGGDDDEASKYEKDTIAIGAFHAMAKGILTVHSGGNSGPNPASVLSVAPWMLTVAASTTNRGFVSKVVLGNGKTLVGKSVNTFDLKGKNYPLVYGEFVEEPEVKGKILVSGYSVSSEIAVASIIKDYLDYASVKPRPLSALSQDDFDYLVSYVNSTKSPQGTVLKTESIYNQIANKVISFSSRGPNTVAVDLLKPDITAPGVEILAAYSPLAPPSTDNSDQRHVKYSVLSGTSMSCPHVAGVAAYVKTFHPQWSPSAIQSAIMTTAWPMNASGTGVASTEFAYGAGHVDPIAALNPGLVYELDKADHIAFLCGLNYTSQTLKLISGEAVTCTGKTLPRNLNYPSMSAKLPGSDSSFTVTFNRTVTNLGTPNSTYKSKIVLNHGSKLSVKVSPSVLSMKSVNEKQAFTVTVTGSGLDPNLPSSANLIWSDGTHNVRSPIVVYTDGY
;
A
#
# COMPACT_ATOMS: atom_id res chain seq x y z
N MET A 1 -35.75 -66.24 39.22
CA MET A 1 -35.43 -65.17 38.19
C MET A 1 -35.02 -63.83 38.79
N ALA A 2 -34.68 -63.75 40.09
CA ALA A 2 -34.36 -62.47 40.80
C ALA A 2 -32.87 -62.20 40.99
N ASN A 3 -31.96 -63.09 40.64
CA ASN A 3 -30.51 -62.94 40.90
C ASN A 3 -29.65 -62.62 39.66
N ARG A 4 -30.26 -62.40 38.46
CA ARG A 4 -29.53 -61.93 37.28
C ARG A 4 -29.63 -60.42 36.97
N ALA A 5 -30.61 -59.73 37.60
CA ALA A 5 -30.83 -58.31 37.42
C ALA A 5 -29.87 -57.44 38.30
N ALA A 6 -29.47 -57.93 39.46
CA ALA A 6 -28.60 -57.19 40.41
C ALA A 6 -27.12 -57.19 39.94
N SER A 7 -26.67 -58.21 39.23
CA SER A 7 -25.28 -58.26 38.70
C SER A 7 -25.07 -57.34 37.49
N PHE A 8 -26.12 -57.08 36.70
CA PHE A 8 -26.02 -56.15 35.56
C PHE A 8 -26.03 -54.68 35.97
N CYS A 9 -26.78 -54.34 37.03
CA CYS A 9 -26.76 -52.95 37.54
C CYS A 9 -25.44 -52.58 38.27
N PHE A 10 -24.78 -53.58 38.92
CA PHE A 10 -23.49 -53.29 39.56
C PHE A 10 -22.34 -53.15 38.55
N LEU A 11 -22.37 -53.89 37.43
CA LEU A 11 -21.38 -53.77 36.35
C LEU A 11 -21.56 -52.46 35.56
N SER A 12 -22.81 -52.02 35.37
CA SER A 12 -23.10 -50.71 34.71
C SER A 12 -22.69 -49.51 35.58
N CYS A 13 -22.86 -49.58 36.92
CA CYS A 13 -22.40 -48.52 37.80
C CYS A 13 -20.89 -48.44 37.95
N VAL A 14 -20.18 -49.61 37.89
CA VAL A 14 -18.70 -49.61 37.92
C VAL A 14 -18.12 -49.09 36.61
N ILE A 15 -18.74 -49.40 35.46
CA ILE A 15 -18.33 -48.83 34.16
C ILE A 15 -18.62 -47.32 34.07
N VAL A 16 -19.73 -46.84 34.62
CA VAL A 16 -20.04 -45.39 34.65
C VAL A 16 -19.14 -44.66 35.65
N LEU A 17 -18.76 -45.29 36.78
CA LEU A 17 -17.80 -44.69 37.72
C LEU A 17 -16.34 -44.76 37.26
N CYS A 18 -15.97 -45.75 36.41
CA CYS A 18 -14.66 -45.78 35.75
C CYS A 18 -14.58 -44.83 34.55
N LEU A 19 -15.69 -44.44 33.94
CA LEU A 19 -15.74 -43.43 32.88
C LEU A 19 -15.80 -42.00 33.40
N SER A 20 -16.15 -41.77 34.67
CA SER A 20 -16.13 -40.46 35.31
C SER A 20 -14.81 -40.11 35.98
N SER A 21 -13.84 -41.03 36.01
CA SER A 21 -12.47 -40.75 36.48
C SER A 21 -11.41 -40.74 35.36
N VAL A 22 -11.83 -40.72 34.12
CA VAL A 22 -10.99 -40.14 33.05
C VAL A 22 -11.06 -38.64 33.26
N SER A 23 -10.23 -38.16 34.18
CA SER A 23 -9.84 -36.73 34.19
C SER A 23 -9.55 -36.39 32.74
N ALA A 24 -10.28 -35.39 32.23
CA ALA A 24 -9.92 -34.76 30.99
C ALA A 24 -8.46 -34.28 31.15
N VAL A 25 -7.52 -35.12 30.73
CA VAL A 25 -6.26 -34.63 30.22
C VAL A 25 -6.72 -33.76 29.05
N THR A 26 -6.97 -32.50 29.31
CA THR A 26 -7.07 -31.49 28.31
C THR A 26 -5.80 -31.66 27.52
N ASP A 27 -5.94 -32.18 26.29
CA ASP A 27 -4.87 -32.23 25.31
C ASP A 27 -4.47 -30.77 25.10
N ASP A 28 -3.38 -30.37 25.76
CA ASP A 28 -2.85 -29.01 25.80
C ASP A 28 -2.11 -28.71 24.48
N ARG A 29 -2.61 -29.29 23.37
CA ARG A 29 -2.36 -28.88 22.00
C ARG A 29 -3.29 -27.71 21.64
N GLN A 30 -3.31 -26.69 22.48
CA GLN A 30 -3.75 -25.37 22.03
C GLN A 30 -2.81 -24.98 20.90
N ASP A 31 -3.37 -24.70 19.70
CA ASP A 31 -2.62 -24.28 18.54
C ASP A 31 -1.73 -23.09 18.89
N LYS A 32 -0.42 -23.31 18.96
CA LYS A 32 0.56 -22.27 19.19
C LYS A 32 0.60 -21.36 17.99
N GLN A 33 0.27 -20.09 18.20
CA GLN A 33 0.34 -19.04 17.21
C GLN A 33 1.62 -18.22 17.41
N VAL A 34 2.15 -17.66 16.32
CA VAL A 34 3.31 -16.75 16.42
C VAL A 34 2.86 -15.40 16.95
N TYR A 35 3.55 -14.90 17.97
CA TYR A 35 3.37 -13.58 18.54
C TYR A 35 4.68 -12.79 18.46
N VAL A 36 4.56 -11.50 18.25
CA VAL A 36 5.65 -10.54 18.37
C VAL A 36 5.64 -10.00 19.79
N VAL A 37 6.78 -10.15 20.47
CA VAL A 37 7.04 -9.59 21.81
C VAL A 37 7.90 -8.34 21.61
N TYR A 38 7.29 -7.18 21.77
CA TYR A 38 7.95 -5.88 21.59
C TYR A 38 8.39 -5.34 22.95
N MET A 39 9.65 -4.98 23.06
CA MET A 39 10.30 -4.55 24.30
C MET A 39 10.77 -3.07 24.25
N GLY A 40 10.38 -2.35 23.17
CA GLY A 40 10.67 -0.93 23.04
C GLY A 40 12.03 -0.62 22.43
N SER A 41 12.61 0.52 22.79
CA SER A 41 13.92 0.95 22.32
C SER A 41 15.05 0.14 22.96
N LEU A 42 16.15 -0.04 22.23
CA LEU A 42 17.35 -0.66 22.81
C LEU A 42 17.90 0.15 23.98
N PRO A 43 18.21 -0.49 25.12
CA PRO A 43 18.86 0.20 26.24
C PRO A 43 20.22 0.76 25.83
N SER A 44 20.53 1.97 26.30
CA SER A 44 21.79 2.66 26.00
C SER A 44 23.03 2.14 26.80
N ARG A 45 22.87 1.05 27.57
CA ARG A 45 23.97 0.48 28.37
C ARG A 45 24.88 -0.40 27.51
N VAL A 46 26.18 -0.20 27.66
CA VAL A 46 27.24 -0.89 26.87
C VAL A 46 27.23 -2.42 27.04
N GLU A 47 26.70 -2.95 28.13
CA GLU A 47 26.69 -4.39 28.44
C GLU A 47 25.38 -5.11 28.09
N TYR A 48 24.41 -4.42 27.48
CA TYR A 48 23.12 -5.05 27.15
C TYR A 48 23.24 -5.90 25.88
N THR A 49 22.99 -7.21 26.02
CA THR A 49 22.99 -8.15 24.90
C THR A 49 21.55 -8.63 24.64
N PRO A 50 20.84 -8.09 23.64
CA PRO A 50 19.43 -8.39 23.38
C PRO A 50 19.14 -9.90 23.27
N MET A 51 19.97 -10.63 22.51
CA MET A 51 19.79 -12.08 22.32
C MET A 51 19.82 -12.85 23.62
N SER A 52 20.79 -12.58 24.51
CA SER A 52 20.89 -13.27 25.81
C SER A 52 19.72 -12.94 26.72
N HIS A 53 19.23 -11.70 26.70
CA HIS A 53 18.06 -11.28 27.44
C HIS A 53 16.78 -11.92 26.89
N HIS A 54 16.60 -11.98 25.57
CA HIS A 54 15.45 -12.66 24.95
C HIS A 54 15.41 -14.15 25.29
N MET A 55 16.57 -14.83 25.24
CA MET A 55 16.70 -16.25 25.60
C MET A 55 16.49 -16.49 27.10
N SER A 56 16.74 -15.53 27.97
CA SER A 56 16.43 -15.64 29.40
C SER A 56 14.93 -15.55 29.71
N ILE A 57 14.17 -14.93 28.84
CA ILE A 57 12.71 -14.79 28.95
C ILE A 57 11.98 -16.02 28.43
N LEU A 58 12.55 -16.69 27.41
CA LEU A 58 11.99 -17.89 26.79
C LEU A 58 13.07 -18.95 26.57
N GLN A 59 12.78 -20.20 26.94
CA GLN A 59 13.67 -21.33 26.68
C GLN A 59 13.82 -21.60 25.16
N GLU A 60 12.85 -21.17 24.34
CA GLU A 60 12.85 -21.34 22.90
C GLU A 60 12.30 -20.10 22.20
N VAL A 61 13.20 -19.30 21.64
CA VAL A 61 12.85 -18.21 20.73
C VAL A 61 12.77 -18.81 19.32
N THR A 62 11.56 -18.95 18.80
CA THR A 62 11.30 -19.63 17.51
C THR A 62 11.34 -18.70 16.30
N GLY A 63 11.82 -17.47 16.45
CA GLY A 63 11.82 -16.45 15.40
C GLY A 63 12.98 -15.49 15.53
N GLU A 64 12.87 -14.40 14.80
CA GLU A 64 13.85 -13.32 14.76
C GLU A 64 13.93 -12.59 16.11
N SER A 65 15.15 -12.21 16.48
CA SER A 65 15.45 -11.33 17.61
C SER A 65 15.73 -9.94 17.08
N TYR A 66 14.94 -8.95 17.47
CA TYR A 66 15.11 -7.55 17.09
C TYR A 66 16.16 -6.92 18.00
N LYS A 67 17.30 -6.48 17.43
CA LYS A 67 18.49 -6.10 18.23
C LYS A 67 19.30 -4.95 17.64
N ARG A 68 18.82 -4.31 16.57
CA ARG A 68 19.57 -3.29 15.83
C ARG A 68 19.03 -1.88 16.06
N SER A 69 17.72 -1.70 16.00
CA SER A 69 17.08 -0.38 16.11
C SER A 69 16.03 -0.32 17.23
N PHE A 70 15.43 -1.45 17.56
CA PHE A 70 14.51 -1.62 18.67
C PHE A 70 14.67 -3.01 19.30
N ASN A 71 14.02 -3.23 20.43
CA ASN A 71 14.17 -4.42 21.26
C ASN A 71 12.93 -5.29 21.19
N GLY A 72 13.09 -6.61 21.00
CA GLY A 72 11.99 -7.56 20.94
C GLY A 72 12.35 -8.86 20.25
N PHE A 73 11.38 -9.76 20.13
CA PHE A 73 11.55 -11.05 19.45
C PHE A 73 10.19 -11.63 19.02
N ALA A 74 10.21 -12.65 18.16
CA ALA A 74 9.03 -13.45 17.83
C ALA A 74 9.07 -14.82 18.52
N ALA A 75 7.90 -15.31 18.98
CA ALA A 75 7.78 -16.61 19.66
C ALA A 75 6.43 -17.28 19.33
N ARG A 76 6.42 -18.62 19.30
CA ARG A 76 5.18 -19.41 19.23
C ARG A 76 4.60 -19.58 20.62
N LEU A 77 3.46 -18.96 20.88
CA LEU A 77 2.81 -18.96 22.17
C LEU A 77 1.37 -19.44 22.06
N THR A 78 0.89 -20.11 23.10
CA THR A 78 -0.54 -20.29 23.34
C THR A 78 -1.15 -18.96 23.84
N PRO A 79 -2.49 -18.79 23.82
CA PRO A 79 -3.14 -17.62 24.41
C PRO A 79 -2.75 -17.37 25.86
N THR A 80 -2.61 -18.43 26.67
CA THR A 80 -2.21 -18.36 28.07
C THR A 80 -0.75 -17.92 28.23
N GLU A 81 0.16 -18.47 27.42
CA GLU A 81 1.58 -18.05 27.40
C GLU A 81 1.72 -16.60 26.95
N ARG A 82 0.94 -16.16 25.97
CA ARG A 82 0.89 -14.75 25.52
C ARG A 82 0.50 -13.82 26.66
N GLU A 83 -0.52 -14.17 27.46
CA GLU A 83 -0.93 -13.35 28.61
C GLU A 83 0.12 -13.28 29.72
N ARG A 84 0.83 -14.37 29.96
CA ARG A 84 1.98 -14.39 30.88
C ARG A 84 3.12 -13.54 30.37
N MET A 85 3.45 -13.66 29.10
CA MET A 85 4.50 -12.90 28.41
C MET A 85 4.24 -11.38 28.52
N ALA A 86 2.99 -10.95 28.32
CA ALA A 86 2.62 -9.54 28.39
C ALA A 86 2.78 -8.91 29.79
N LYS A 87 2.95 -9.73 30.83
CA LYS A 87 3.14 -9.28 32.22
C LYS A 87 4.61 -9.25 32.65
N ILE A 88 5.53 -9.71 31.81
CA ILE A 88 6.96 -9.72 32.14
C ILE A 88 7.50 -8.29 32.14
N GLU A 89 8.26 -7.95 33.15
CA GLU A 89 8.92 -6.64 33.23
C GLU A 89 9.84 -6.41 32.04
N GLY A 90 9.74 -5.25 31.41
CA GLY A 90 10.47 -4.91 30.17
C GLY A 90 9.75 -5.29 28.89
N VAL A 91 8.69 -6.11 28.93
CA VAL A 91 7.82 -6.34 27.77
C VAL A 91 6.83 -5.19 27.65
N VAL A 92 6.84 -4.54 26.50
CA VAL A 92 6.00 -3.38 26.19
C VAL A 92 4.67 -3.83 25.61
N SER A 93 4.67 -4.80 24.69
CA SER A 93 3.46 -5.44 24.18
C SER A 93 3.72 -6.85 23.61
N VAL A 94 2.64 -7.65 23.56
CA VAL A 94 2.62 -8.96 22.90
C VAL A 94 1.38 -9.01 22.01
N PHE A 95 1.58 -9.06 20.70
CA PHE A 95 0.49 -9.09 19.73
C PHE A 95 0.68 -10.23 18.70
N PRO A 96 -0.41 -10.79 18.17
CA PRO A 96 -0.32 -11.87 17.20
C PRO A 96 0.39 -11.40 15.92
N SER A 97 1.26 -12.26 15.38
CA SER A 97 1.81 -12.07 14.05
C SER A 97 0.69 -12.21 13.02
N LYS A 98 0.50 -11.19 12.20
CA LYS A 98 -0.48 -11.19 11.11
C LYS A 98 0.22 -11.41 9.78
N LYS A 99 -0.43 -12.10 8.85
CA LYS A 99 -0.02 -12.20 7.45
C LYS A 99 -0.63 -11.05 6.67
N LEU A 100 0.19 -10.36 5.88
CA LEU A 100 -0.21 -9.23 5.04
C LEU A 100 -0.14 -9.61 3.57
N GLN A 101 -0.99 -9.02 2.70
CA GLN A 101 -1.06 -9.32 1.27
C GLN A 101 -0.46 -8.23 0.37
N ILE A 102 -0.33 -8.50 -0.92
CA ILE A 102 0.58 -7.82 -1.85
C ILE A 102 -0.17 -7.07 -2.95
N HIS A 103 0.33 -5.88 -3.38
CA HIS A 103 -0.33 -4.99 -4.37
C HIS A 103 0.70 -4.20 -5.25
N THR A 104 0.47 -3.80 -6.55
CA THR A 104 1.53 -3.28 -7.49
C THR A 104 1.25 -2.19 -8.56
N THR A 105 2.10 -1.69 -9.45
CA THR A 105 2.65 -0.48 -10.06
C THR A 105 2.45 0.09 -11.45
N THR A 106 3.03 1.17 -12.00
CA THR A 106 3.87 2.00 -12.94
C THR A 106 3.26 3.14 -13.75
N SER A 107 3.95 4.35 -13.99
CA SER A 107 3.96 5.19 -15.22
C SER A 107 4.61 6.57 -15.01
N TRP A 108 5.90 6.67 -15.18
CA TRP A 108 6.70 7.86 -14.88
C TRP A 108 6.45 9.02 -15.84
N ASP A 109 6.28 8.71 -17.14
CA ASP A 109 6.04 9.74 -18.15
C ASP A 109 4.68 10.41 -18.00
N PHE A 110 3.68 9.66 -17.54
CA PHE A 110 2.35 10.19 -17.22
C PHE A 110 2.40 11.21 -16.07
N MET A 111 3.23 10.96 -15.06
CA MET A 111 3.46 11.89 -13.95
C MET A 111 4.35 13.08 -14.30
N GLY A 112 4.83 13.18 -15.53
CA GLY A 112 5.71 14.27 -15.96
C GLY A 112 7.20 14.05 -15.72
N LEU A 113 7.62 12.97 -15.05
CA LEU A 113 9.03 12.63 -14.84
C LEU A 113 9.57 11.90 -16.08
N LYS A 114 9.67 12.61 -17.22
CA LYS A 114 10.12 12.05 -18.51
C LYS A 114 11.63 11.89 -18.53
N GLU A 115 12.13 10.85 -19.22
CA GLU A 115 13.56 10.73 -19.52
C GLU A 115 13.95 11.72 -20.62
N GLY A 116 15.15 12.29 -20.52
CA GLY A 116 15.72 13.15 -21.55
C GLY A 116 16.27 14.50 -21.04
N LYS A 117 16.65 15.38 -21.99
CA LYS A 117 17.38 16.62 -21.71
C LYS A 117 16.64 17.63 -20.80
N ASN A 118 15.33 17.53 -20.66
CA ASN A 118 14.52 18.47 -19.89
C ASN A 118 14.23 18.01 -18.45
N THR A 119 14.57 16.79 -18.07
CA THR A 119 14.38 16.30 -16.70
C THR A 119 15.66 16.51 -15.89
N LYS A 120 15.59 17.35 -14.87
CA LYS A 120 16.72 17.54 -13.95
C LYS A 120 16.95 16.25 -13.16
N ARG A 121 18.21 15.79 -13.13
CA ARG A 121 18.67 14.64 -12.33
C ARG A 121 19.94 15.04 -11.58
N ASN A 122 20.04 14.63 -10.32
CA ASN A 122 21.26 14.74 -9.53
C ASN A 122 21.86 13.33 -9.38
N LEU A 123 22.43 12.81 -10.48
CA LEU A 123 22.87 11.41 -10.56
C LEU A 123 23.89 11.02 -9.49
N ALA A 124 24.74 11.95 -9.05
CA ALA A 124 25.72 11.69 -7.98
C ALA A 124 25.03 11.39 -6.65
N VAL A 125 24.10 12.25 -6.22
CA VAL A 125 23.32 12.06 -4.98
C VAL A 125 22.31 10.92 -5.14
N GLU A 126 21.73 10.76 -6.33
CA GLU A 126 20.83 9.64 -6.63
C GLU A 126 21.56 8.30 -6.45
N SER A 127 22.82 8.21 -6.91
CA SER A 127 23.65 7.00 -6.73
C SER A 127 24.02 6.72 -5.27
N ASP A 128 23.96 7.73 -4.40
CA ASP A 128 24.16 7.58 -2.95
C ASP A 128 22.86 7.33 -2.18
N THR A 129 21.69 7.44 -2.84
CA THR A 129 20.39 7.18 -2.23
C THR A 129 20.10 5.68 -2.21
N ILE A 130 19.73 5.17 -1.03
CA ILE A 130 19.47 3.73 -0.80
C ILE A 130 17.99 3.56 -0.44
N ILE A 131 17.28 2.70 -1.17
CA ILE A 131 15.89 2.40 -0.93
C ILE A 131 15.74 0.98 -0.40
N GLY A 132 15.19 0.86 0.79
CA GLY A 132 14.75 -0.41 1.37
C GLY A 132 13.39 -0.82 0.80
N VAL A 133 13.31 -2.01 0.22
CA VAL A 133 12.05 -2.58 -0.28
C VAL A 133 11.70 -3.79 0.57
N LEU A 134 10.62 -3.68 1.35
CA LEU A 134 10.11 -4.76 2.19
C LEU A 134 8.97 -5.45 1.43
N ASP A 135 9.22 -6.69 0.92
CA ASP A 135 8.31 -7.34 -0.01
C ASP A 135 8.56 -8.86 -0.10
N THR A 136 8.23 -9.52 -1.22
CA THR A 136 8.43 -10.97 -1.49
C THR A 136 9.84 -11.36 -1.89
N GLY A 137 10.79 -10.44 -1.84
CA GLY A 137 12.17 -10.62 -2.30
C GLY A 137 12.44 -9.92 -3.63
N ILE A 138 13.49 -10.36 -4.34
CA ILE A 138 13.92 -9.75 -5.59
C ILE A 138 14.53 -10.79 -6.53
N TRP A 139 14.39 -10.59 -7.85
CA TRP A 139 15.08 -11.36 -8.89
C TRP A 139 16.38 -10.64 -9.30
N PRO A 140 17.54 -11.00 -8.76
CA PRO A 140 18.78 -10.21 -8.90
C PRO A 140 19.31 -10.18 -10.35
N GLU A 141 18.99 -11.18 -11.18
CA GLU A 141 19.42 -11.27 -12.57
C GLU A 141 18.60 -10.43 -13.56
N SER A 142 17.57 -9.71 -13.07
CA SER A 142 16.82 -8.78 -13.93
C SER A 142 17.72 -7.66 -14.46
N GLU A 143 17.58 -7.33 -15.72
CA GLU A 143 18.27 -6.17 -16.33
C GLU A 143 17.95 -4.85 -15.61
N SER A 144 16.77 -4.78 -14.96
CA SER A 144 16.39 -3.66 -14.09
C SER A 144 17.30 -3.48 -12.88
N PHE A 145 18.08 -4.48 -12.51
CA PHE A 145 19.01 -4.45 -11.37
C PHE A 145 20.48 -4.65 -11.77
N SER A 146 20.79 -4.53 -13.06
CA SER A 146 22.17 -4.53 -13.54
C SER A 146 22.96 -3.40 -12.90
N ASP A 147 24.17 -3.66 -12.47
CA ASP A 147 25.05 -2.66 -11.89
C ASP A 147 26.02 -2.01 -12.91
N LYS A 148 25.76 -2.24 -14.19
CA LYS A 148 26.57 -1.63 -15.25
C LYS A 148 26.58 -0.10 -15.12
N GLY A 149 27.74 0.47 -14.90
CA GLY A 149 27.93 1.91 -14.70
C GLY A 149 27.82 2.38 -13.24
N PHE A 150 27.58 1.47 -12.30
CA PHE A 150 27.58 1.79 -10.88
C PHE A 150 28.98 1.61 -10.26
N GLY A 151 29.38 2.56 -9.42
CA GLY A 151 30.55 2.43 -8.55
C GLY A 151 30.21 1.59 -7.29
N PRO A 152 31.14 1.51 -6.32
CA PRO A 152 30.89 0.77 -5.08
C PRO A 152 29.71 1.33 -4.29
N PRO A 153 29.11 0.55 -3.37
CA PRO A 153 28.05 1.02 -2.49
C PRO A 153 28.44 2.27 -1.70
N PRO A 154 27.46 3.14 -1.35
CA PRO A 154 27.72 4.33 -0.54
C PRO A 154 28.39 3.99 0.80
N LYS A 155 29.32 4.84 1.28
CA LYS A 155 30.04 4.61 2.56
C LYS A 155 29.12 4.49 3.78
N LYS A 156 27.92 5.06 3.74
CA LYS A 156 26.93 4.97 4.81
C LYS A 156 26.25 3.59 4.90
N TRP A 157 26.33 2.79 3.83
CA TRP A 157 25.75 1.45 3.79
C TRP A 157 26.44 0.52 4.79
N LYS A 158 25.67 -0.14 5.64
CA LYS A 158 26.13 -1.08 6.67
C LYS A 158 25.47 -2.45 6.58
N GLY A 159 24.64 -2.63 5.54
CA GLY A 159 23.90 -3.86 5.35
C GLY A 159 24.75 -4.96 4.73
N VAL A 160 24.12 -6.09 4.52
CA VAL A 160 24.77 -7.32 4.04
C VAL A 160 24.01 -7.91 2.86
N CYS A 161 24.69 -8.79 2.12
CA CYS A 161 24.07 -9.67 1.13
C CYS A 161 23.87 -11.07 1.73
N SER A 162 22.73 -11.30 2.35
CA SER A 162 22.34 -12.58 2.97
C SER A 162 21.11 -13.17 2.24
N GLY A 163 21.18 -13.24 0.90
CA GLY A 163 20.10 -13.70 0.06
C GLY A 163 19.92 -15.22 -0.04
N GLY A 164 20.74 -16.00 0.64
CA GLY A 164 20.70 -17.48 0.57
C GLY A 164 21.57 -18.08 -0.57
N ALA A 165 21.38 -19.35 -0.82
CA ALA A 165 22.13 -20.08 -1.85
C ALA A 165 21.85 -19.51 -3.26
N ASN A 166 22.91 -19.37 -4.06
CA ASN A 166 22.85 -18.87 -5.44
C ASN A 166 22.23 -17.45 -5.57
N PHE A 167 22.36 -16.62 -4.53
CA PHE A 167 21.95 -15.21 -4.56
C PHE A 167 23.18 -14.31 -4.44
N THR A 168 23.32 -13.39 -5.37
CA THR A 168 24.47 -12.45 -5.39
C THR A 168 23.95 -11.03 -5.52
N CYS A 169 24.38 -10.17 -4.60
CA CYS A 169 24.22 -8.73 -4.72
C CYS A 169 25.27 -8.15 -5.68
N ASN A 170 25.05 -6.92 -6.09
CA ASN A 170 25.92 -6.17 -6.97
C ASN A 170 25.97 -4.69 -6.54
N ASN A 171 26.55 -3.82 -7.36
CA ASN A 171 26.63 -2.39 -7.00
C ASN A 171 25.29 -1.64 -7.16
N LYS A 172 24.25 -2.23 -7.75
CA LYS A 172 22.89 -1.68 -7.84
C LYS A 172 22.00 -2.25 -6.74
N LEU A 173 21.92 -3.57 -6.64
CA LEU A 173 21.29 -4.31 -5.55
C LEU A 173 22.35 -4.57 -4.48
N ILE A 174 22.52 -3.61 -3.57
CA ILE A 174 23.65 -3.60 -2.63
C ILE A 174 23.43 -4.45 -1.38
N GLY A 175 22.19 -4.87 -1.12
CA GLY A 175 21.82 -5.68 0.04
C GLY A 175 20.61 -6.55 -0.21
N ALA A 176 20.61 -7.69 0.50
CA ALA A 176 19.46 -8.58 0.55
C ALA A 176 19.42 -9.29 1.90
N ARG A 177 18.23 -9.42 2.47
CA ARG A 177 17.92 -10.20 3.67
C ARG A 177 16.66 -11.00 3.48
N ASP A 178 16.59 -12.16 4.13
CA ASP A 178 15.43 -13.04 4.11
C ASP A 178 14.97 -13.36 5.54
N TYR A 179 13.68 -13.19 5.78
CA TYR A 179 13.02 -13.49 7.06
C TYR A 179 12.01 -14.64 6.94
N THR A 180 11.95 -15.26 5.75
CA THR A 180 10.99 -16.35 5.45
C THR A 180 11.65 -17.74 5.49
N ARG A 181 12.99 -17.80 5.50
CA ARG A 181 13.84 -19.01 5.39
C ARG A 181 13.85 -19.65 4.00
N GLU A 182 13.33 -18.97 2.99
CA GLU A 182 13.32 -19.45 1.58
C GLU A 182 14.46 -18.85 0.75
N GLY A 183 15.22 -17.91 1.32
CA GLY A 183 16.18 -17.06 0.61
C GLY A 183 15.52 -15.82 0.01
N ALA A 184 16.29 -14.74 -0.20
CA ALA A 184 15.79 -13.46 -0.68
C ALA A 184 15.33 -13.46 -2.14
N ARG A 185 15.49 -14.60 -2.84
CA ARG A 185 15.02 -14.75 -4.23
C ARG A 185 13.49 -14.70 -4.27
N ASP A 186 12.97 -13.88 -5.18
CA ASP A 186 11.54 -13.66 -5.33
C ASP A 186 10.88 -14.84 -6.08
N SER A 187 10.04 -15.59 -5.38
CA SER A 187 9.24 -16.70 -5.93
C SER A 187 7.81 -16.28 -6.33
N GLN A 188 7.42 -15.02 -6.08
CA GLN A 188 6.07 -14.52 -6.33
C GLN A 188 6.03 -13.39 -7.37
N GLY A 189 7.17 -12.76 -7.66
CA GLY A 189 7.32 -11.72 -8.68
C GLY A 189 6.98 -10.31 -8.20
N HIS A 190 6.34 -10.16 -7.04
CA HIS A 190 5.82 -8.90 -6.56
C HIS A 190 6.95 -7.96 -6.10
N GLY A 191 7.84 -8.40 -5.25
CA GLY A 191 8.97 -7.58 -4.78
C GLY A 191 9.91 -7.14 -5.91
N THR A 192 10.12 -8.00 -6.91
CA THR A 192 10.84 -7.65 -8.13
C THR A 192 10.14 -6.50 -8.87
N HIS A 193 8.82 -6.56 -8.96
CA HIS A 193 8.00 -5.57 -9.65
C HIS A 193 8.03 -4.22 -8.91
N THR A 194 7.82 -4.21 -7.61
CA THR A 194 7.85 -2.99 -6.78
C THR A 194 9.26 -2.37 -6.74
N ALA A 195 10.30 -3.18 -6.56
CA ALA A 195 11.70 -2.72 -6.56
C ALA A 195 12.10 -2.10 -7.90
N SER A 196 11.69 -2.72 -9.03
CA SER A 196 11.97 -2.16 -10.35
C SER A 196 11.18 -0.89 -10.63
N THR A 197 9.98 -0.77 -10.07
CA THR A 197 9.16 0.43 -10.21
C THR A 197 9.76 1.61 -9.42
N VAL A 198 10.26 1.39 -8.21
CA VAL A 198 10.86 2.48 -7.45
C VAL A 198 12.20 2.92 -8.03
N ALA A 199 13.10 1.98 -8.38
CA ALA A 199 14.47 2.29 -8.70
C ALA A 199 15.12 1.44 -9.80
N GLY A 200 14.38 0.64 -10.56
CA GLY A 200 14.92 -0.17 -11.66
C GLY A 200 15.60 0.67 -12.73
N ASN A 201 16.66 0.14 -13.33
CA ASN A 201 17.30 0.75 -14.50
C ASN A 201 16.29 0.89 -15.65
N ALA A 202 16.58 1.81 -16.60
CA ALA A 202 15.83 1.90 -17.84
C ALA A 202 16.18 0.72 -18.76
N VAL A 203 15.19 -0.13 -19.04
CA VAL A 203 15.31 -1.31 -19.92
C VAL A 203 14.40 -1.14 -21.11
N ALA A 204 14.99 -0.93 -22.28
CA ALA A 204 14.26 -0.78 -23.55
C ALA A 204 13.72 -2.13 -24.05
N GLY A 205 12.57 -2.11 -24.72
CA GLY A 205 11.95 -3.32 -25.30
C GLY A 205 11.24 -4.20 -24.27
N ALA A 206 11.07 -3.74 -23.04
CA ALA A 206 10.28 -4.43 -22.04
C ALA A 206 8.82 -4.56 -22.50
N SER A 207 8.25 -5.76 -22.36
CA SER A 207 6.86 -6.03 -22.75
C SER A 207 6.35 -7.30 -22.06
N PHE A 208 5.03 -7.44 -21.99
CA PHE A 208 4.38 -8.68 -21.61
C PHE A 208 3.93 -9.43 -22.87
N PHE A 209 4.76 -10.36 -23.36
CA PHE A 209 4.54 -11.06 -24.65
C PHE A 209 4.28 -10.10 -25.84
N GLY A 210 4.98 -8.95 -25.87
CA GLY A 210 4.82 -7.91 -26.87
C GLY A 210 3.70 -6.89 -26.59
N ILE A 211 2.88 -7.09 -25.55
CA ILE A 211 1.89 -6.13 -25.08
C ILE A 211 2.60 -5.07 -24.21
N GLY A 212 2.22 -3.80 -24.39
CA GLY A 212 2.78 -2.68 -23.63
C GLY A 212 4.27 -2.43 -23.90
N ASN A 213 4.77 -2.79 -25.09
CA ASN A 213 6.18 -2.62 -25.45
C ASN A 213 6.65 -1.19 -25.26
N GLY A 214 7.81 -1.04 -24.59
CA GLY A 214 8.40 0.26 -24.28
C GLY A 214 9.62 0.16 -23.40
N THR A 215 9.92 1.23 -22.64
CA THR A 215 11.00 1.25 -21.67
C THR A 215 10.44 1.10 -20.27
N ALA A 216 10.74 -0.01 -19.58
CA ALA A 216 10.47 -0.16 -18.17
C ALA A 216 11.61 0.50 -17.36
N ARG A 217 11.27 1.30 -16.33
CA ARG A 217 12.24 1.97 -15.44
C ARG A 217 11.64 2.36 -14.12
N GLY A 218 12.49 2.63 -13.16
CA GLY A 218 12.11 3.24 -11.88
C GLY A 218 12.08 4.77 -11.91
N GLY A 219 11.64 5.36 -10.80
CA GLY A 219 11.63 6.80 -10.58
C GLY A 219 13.03 7.37 -10.42
N VAL A 220 13.93 6.61 -9.77
CA VAL A 220 15.31 6.97 -9.49
C VAL A 220 16.26 5.83 -9.96
N PRO A 221 16.45 5.69 -11.27
CA PRO A 221 17.20 4.56 -11.83
C PRO A 221 18.65 4.45 -11.37
N ALA A 222 19.29 5.55 -10.97
CA ALA A 222 20.66 5.53 -10.45
C ALA A 222 20.77 5.21 -8.96
N SER A 223 19.65 5.13 -8.21
CA SER A 223 19.64 4.79 -6.78
C SER A 223 19.98 3.33 -6.53
N ARG A 224 20.37 3.03 -5.29
CA ARG A 224 20.64 1.66 -4.82
C ARG A 224 19.40 1.04 -4.21
N ILE A 225 19.35 -0.28 -4.26
CA ILE A 225 18.26 -1.09 -3.71
C ILE A 225 18.82 -2.00 -2.63
N ALA A 226 18.11 -2.09 -1.50
CA ALA A 226 18.27 -3.12 -0.49
C ALA A 226 16.94 -3.88 -0.36
N ALA A 227 16.94 -5.18 -0.61
CA ALA A 227 15.75 -6.02 -0.59
C ALA A 227 15.61 -6.76 0.75
N TYR A 228 14.45 -6.67 1.35
CA TYR A 228 14.10 -7.34 2.61
C TYR A 228 12.89 -8.24 2.35
N LYS A 229 13.13 -9.54 2.19
CA LYS A 229 12.05 -10.50 1.94
C LYS A 229 11.33 -10.82 3.25
N VAL A 230 10.10 -10.31 3.36
CA VAL A 230 9.23 -10.50 4.54
C VAL A 230 8.00 -11.35 4.25
N CYS A 231 7.81 -11.75 2.99
CA CYS A 231 6.64 -12.51 2.53
C CYS A 231 7.06 -13.81 1.85
N ASP A 232 6.38 -14.90 2.18
CA ASP A 232 6.41 -16.19 1.49
C ASP A 232 5.07 -16.47 0.79
N SER A 233 4.91 -17.70 0.25
CA SER A 233 3.66 -18.12 -0.41
C SER A 233 2.44 -18.15 0.52
N THR A 234 2.65 -18.06 1.82
CA THR A 234 1.59 -18.09 2.84
C THR A 234 1.24 -16.69 3.38
N GLY A 235 1.97 -15.65 2.98
CA GLY A 235 1.78 -14.25 3.35
C GLY A 235 2.99 -13.62 4.02
N CYS A 236 2.79 -12.46 4.64
CA CYS A 236 3.84 -11.63 5.23
C CYS A 236 3.64 -11.54 6.73
N THR A 237 4.57 -12.06 7.53
CA THR A 237 4.38 -12.16 8.97
C THR A 237 4.83 -10.90 9.70
N SER A 238 4.19 -10.57 10.82
CA SER A 238 4.47 -9.38 11.62
C SER A 238 5.90 -9.37 12.16
N GLU A 239 6.43 -10.53 12.57
CA GLU A 239 7.80 -10.67 13.05
C GLU A 239 8.84 -10.42 11.93
N ALA A 240 8.57 -10.92 10.72
CA ALA A 240 9.43 -10.66 9.56
C ALA A 240 9.46 -9.18 9.20
N ILE A 241 8.30 -8.52 9.21
CA ILE A 241 8.17 -7.10 8.92
C ILE A 241 8.95 -6.25 9.95
N LEU A 242 8.78 -6.52 11.26
CA LEU A 242 9.50 -5.79 12.28
C LEU A 242 11.02 -6.02 12.24
N SER A 243 11.45 -7.25 11.97
CA SER A 243 12.87 -7.57 11.78
C SER A 243 13.45 -6.81 10.58
N ALA A 244 12.69 -6.72 9.49
CA ALA A 244 13.11 -5.98 8.30
C ALA A 244 13.21 -4.46 8.54
N PHE A 245 12.29 -3.87 9.31
CA PHE A 245 12.41 -2.47 9.73
C PHE A 245 13.65 -2.23 10.61
N ASP A 246 13.90 -3.10 11.59
CA ASP A 246 15.08 -3.00 12.46
C ASP A 246 16.38 -3.02 11.64
N ASP A 247 16.49 -3.99 10.76
CA ASP A 247 17.65 -4.13 9.90
C ASP A 247 17.75 -3.00 8.86
N ALA A 248 16.67 -2.61 8.19
CA ALA A 248 16.71 -1.54 7.18
C ALA A 248 17.16 -0.19 7.78
N ILE A 249 16.67 0.14 8.98
CA ILE A 249 17.07 1.34 9.71
C ILE A 249 18.58 1.27 10.06
N ALA A 250 19.04 0.12 10.56
CA ALA A 250 20.43 -0.07 10.96
C ALA A 250 21.39 -0.19 9.77
N ASP A 251 20.95 -0.74 8.65
CA ASP A 251 21.71 -0.86 7.39
C ASP A 251 21.93 0.51 6.72
N GLY A 252 21.10 1.51 7.07
CA GLY A 252 21.28 2.89 6.63
C GLY A 252 20.60 3.20 5.31
N VAL A 253 19.38 2.68 5.10
CA VAL A 253 18.52 3.10 3.98
C VAL A 253 18.03 4.55 4.18
N ASP A 254 17.74 5.25 3.08
CA ASP A 254 17.24 6.63 3.10
C ASP A 254 15.71 6.69 3.09
N LEU A 255 15.07 5.67 2.53
CA LEU A 255 13.63 5.54 2.36
C LEU A 255 13.23 4.07 2.46
N ILE A 256 12.00 3.82 2.90
CA ILE A 256 11.39 2.49 2.91
C ILE A 256 10.15 2.52 2.01
N SER A 257 10.07 1.57 1.07
CA SER A 257 8.89 1.27 0.28
C SER A 257 8.30 -0.05 0.75
N ILE A 258 7.05 -0.03 1.19
CA ILE A 258 6.37 -1.21 1.70
C ILE A 258 4.97 -1.32 1.07
N SER A 259 4.77 -2.39 0.32
CA SER A 259 3.56 -2.61 -0.49
C SER A 259 2.80 -3.83 0.00
N LEU A 260 2.41 -3.81 1.26
CA LEU A 260 1.77 -4.92 1.97
C LEU A 260 0.48 -4.46 2.65
N GLY A 261 -0.48 -5.36 2.85
CA GLY A 261 -1.71 -5.08 3.55
C GLY A 261 -2.29 -6.34 4.20
N GLY A 262 -3.15 -6.18 5.21
CA GLY A 262 -3.93 -7.27 5.80
C GLY A 262 -5.23 -7.53 5.03
N ASP A 263 -5.86 -8.66 5.35
CA ASP A 263 -7.22 -9.00 4.89
C ASP A 263 -8.30 -8.35 5.80
N ASP A 264 -7.89 -7.57 6.79
CA ASP A 264 -8.81 -6.88 7.70
C ASP A 264 -9.57 -5.78 6.93
N ASP A 265 -10.86 -5.65 7.15
CA ASP A 265 -11.70 -4.60 6.56
C ASP A 265 -11.47 -3.22 7.20
N GLU A 266 -10.79 -3.15 8.36
CA GLU A 266 -10.52 -1.93 9.11
C GLU A 266 -9.05 -1.82 9.54
N ALA A 267 -8.56 -0.57 9.62
CA ALA A 267 -7.22 -0.28 10.09
C ALA A 267 -7.02 -0.68 11.55
N SER A 268 -5.91 -1.33 11.83
CA SER A 268 -5.49 -1.66 13.20
C SER A 268 -5.06 -0.41 13.96
N LYS A 269 -5.30 -0.39 15.28
CA LYS A 269 -4.77 0.66 16.18
C LYS A 269 -3.24 0.69 16.09
N TYR A 270 -2.64 1.87 16.19
CA TYR A 270 -1.20 2.09 15.95
C TYR A 270 -0.30 1.21 16.83
N GLU A 271 -0.69 0.93 18.06
CA GLU A 271 0.07 0.06 18.98
C GLU A 271 -0.03 -1.44 18.66
N LYS A 272 -0.86 -1.80 17.70
CA LYS A 272 -1.05 -3.19 17.20
C LYS A 272 -0.67 -3.37 15.74
N ASP A 273 -0.35 -2.29 15.08
CA ASP A 273 0.08 -2.28 13.68
C ASP A 273 1.62 -2.32 13.63
N THR A 274 2.16 -3.45 13.21
CA THR A 274 3.62 -3.67 13.12
C THR A 274 4.30 -2.74 12.14
N ILE A 275 3.61 -2.36 11.06
CA ILE A 275 4.13 -1.41 10.08
C ILE A 275 4.14 -0.01 10.68
N ALA A 276 3.08 0.40 11.37
CA ALA A 276 3.04 1.69 12.05
C ALA A 276 4.14 1.80 13.13
N ILE A 277 4.38 0.74 13.92
CA ILE A 277 5.47 0.70 14.91
C ILE A 277 6.85 0.82 14.24
N GLY A 278 7.14 -0.01 13.23
CA GLY A 278 8.41 0.04 12.51
C GLY A 278 8.65 1.39 11.83
N ALA A 279 7.62 1.94 11.18
CA ALA A 279 7.67 3.24 10.52
C ALA A 279 7.85 4.41 11.51
N PHE A 280 7.33 4.31 12.74
CA PHE A 280 7.59 5.30 13.79
C PHE A 280 9.08 5.37 14.14
N HIS A 281 9.71 4.21 14.29
CA HIS A 281 11.16 4.14 14.55
C HIS A 281 11.98 4.61 13.34
N ALA A 282 11.56 4.29 12.11
CA ALA A 282 12.17 4.78 10.88
C ALA A 282 12.09 6.32 10.79
N MET A 283 10.90 6.90 11.01
CA MET A 283 10.68 8.35 11.04
C MET A 283 11.57 9.05 12.08
N ALA A 284 11.69 8.49 13.29
CA ALA A 284 12.55 9.01 14.34
C ALA A 284 14.06 8.99 13.98
N LYS A 285 14.44 8.24 12.95
CA LYS A 285 15.81 8.20 12.35
C LYS A 285 15.92 8.97 11.04
N GLY A 286 14.91 9.73 10.66
CA GLY A 286 14.91 10.54 9.44
C GLY A 286 14.59 9.75 8.16
N ILE A 287 14.01 8.56 8.26
CA ILE A 287 13.67 7.68 7.15
C ILE A 287 12.16 7.74 6.92
N LEU A 288 11.73 8.17 5.72
CA LEU A 288 10.33 8.17 5.32
C LEU A 288 9.90 6.76 4.91
N THR A 289 8.80 6.29 5.46
CA THR A 289 8.11 5.07 5.02
C THR A 289 6.95 5.45 4.10
N VAL A 290 6.94 4.91 2.88
CA VAL A 290 5.84 5.02 1.92
C VAL A 290 5.10 3.70 1.90
N HIS A 291 3.78 3.73 2.05
CA HIS A 291 2.95 2.55 2.21
C HIS A 291 1.71 2.57 1.30
N SER A 292 1.34 1.40 0.76
CA SER A 292 0.11 1.24 -0.03
C SER A 292 -1.14 1.38 0.83
N GLY A 293 -2.18 2.04 0.30
CA GLY A 293 -3.42 2.30 1.05
C GLY A 293 -4.35 1.11 1.24
N GLY A 294 -4.16 0.02 0.49
CA GLY A 294 -5.02 -1.16 0.48
C GLY A 294 -5.91 -1.27 -0.76
N ASN A 295 -6.49 -2.46 -0.99
CA ASN A 295 -7.30 -2.78 -2.18
C ASN A 295 -8.72 -3.24 -1.86
N SER A 296 -9.25 -2.85 -0.70
CA SER A 296 -10.61 -3.19 -0.25
C SER A 296 -11.66 -2.12 -0.61
N GLY A 297 -11.32 -1.21 -1.58
CA GLY A 297 -12.29 -0.25 -2.11
C GLY A 297 -13.41 -0.90 -2.93
N PRO A 298 -14.47 -0.17 -3.24
CA PRO A 298 -14.66 1.27 -3.03
C PRO A 298 -15.32 1.63 -1.67
N ASN A 299 -15.43 0.67 -0.76
CA ASN A 299 -16.12 0.86 0.52
C ASN A 299 -15.46 1.97 1.35
N PRO A 300 -16.25 2.85 1.99
CA PRO A 300 -15.71 3.80 2.96
C PRO A 300 -14.98 3.09 4.12
N ALA A 301 -14.04 3.79 4.75
CA ALA A 301 -13.28 3.31 5.91
C ALA A 301 -12.41 2.05 5.68
N SER A 302 -12.15 1.71 4.41
CA SER A 302 -11.35 0.54 4.03
C SER A 302 -9.84 0.80 3.93
N VAL A 303 -9.36 2.03 4.14
CA VAL A 303 -7.92 2.36 4.15
C VAL A 303 -7.24 1.76 5.38
N LEU A 304 -6.14 1.02 5.17
CA LEU A 304 -5.46 0.26 6.23
C LEU A 304 -4.24 0.98 6.81
N SER A 305 -3.53 1.75 6.02
CA SER A 305 -2.26 2.40 6.37
C SER A 305 -2.50 3.82 6.86
N VAL A 306 -2.85 3.99 8.14
CA VAL A 306 -3.44 5.24 8.62
C VAL A 306 -2.57 6.07 9.57
N ALA A 307 -1.35 5.63 9.90
CA ALA A 307 -0.45 6.38 10.78
C ALA A 307 0.09 7.66 10.11
N PRO A 308 0.12 8.82 10.81
CA PRO A 308 0.53 10.10 10.21
C PRO A 308 2.01 10.23 9.88
N TRP A 309 2.86 9.36 10.45
CA TRP A 309 4.29 9.29 10.16
C TRP A 309 4.64 8.40 8.96
N MET A 310 3.62 7.94 8.22
CA MET A 310 3.74 7.21 6.94
C MET A 310 3.02 7.98 5.83
N LEU A 311 3.54 7.90 4.62
CA LEU A 311 2.90 8.43 3.42
C LEU A 311 2.05 7.34 2.76
N THR A 312 0.73 7.45 2.86
CA THR A 312 -0.25 6.44 2.41
C THR A 312 -0.72 6.73 0.99
N VAL A 313 -0.61 5.75 0.11
CA VAL A 313 -0.79 5.94 -1.33
C VAL A 313 -2.00 5.19 -1.88
N ALA A 314 -2.92 5.93 -2.52
CA ALA A 314 -4.04 5.42 -3.29
C ALA A 314 -3.66 5.14 -4.75
N ALA A 315 -4.48 4.37 -5.47
CA ALA A 315 -4.23 3.97 -6.85
C ALA A 315 -5.13 4.67 -7.87
N SER A 316 -4.53 5.11 -8.98
CA SER A 316 -5.24 5.64 -10.15
C SER A 316 -4.87 4.93 -11.44
N THR A 317 -5.73 5.12 -12.45
CA THR A 317 -5.44 4.78 -13.84
C THR A 317 -4.38 5.70 -14.45
N THR A 318 -3.83 5.28 -15.59
CA THR A 318 -2.91 6.07 -16.41
C THR A 318 -3.52 6.37 -17.77
N ASN A 319 -2.82 7.14 -18.61
CA ASN A 319 -3.21 7.40 -19.98
C ASN A 319 -3.00 6.21 -20.93
N ARG A 320 -2.63 5.03 -20.42
CA ARG A 320 -2.58 3.78 -21.18
C ARG A 320 -3.64 2.82 -20.63
N GLY A 321 -4.36 2.16 -21.53
CA GLY A 321 -5.27 1.06 -21.22
C GLY A 321 -4.99 -0.14 -22.09
N PHE A 322 -5.38 -1.33 -21.64
CA PHE A 322 -5.31 -2.58 -22.39
C PHE A 322 -6.70 -3.06 -22.75
N VAL A 323 -6.95 -3.25 -24.04
CA VAL A 323 -8.24 -3.71 -24.55
C VAL A 323 -8.07 -4.95 -25.42
N SER A 324 -9.03 -5.87 -25.31
CA SER A 324 -9.19 -7.01 -26.22
C SER A 324 -10.48 -6.83 -27.00
N LYS A 325 -10.44 -7.09 -28.31
CA LYS A 325 -11.62 -7.00 -29.18
C LYS A 325 -12.27 -8.36 -29.35
N VAL A 326 -13.59 -8.39 -29.29
CA VAL A 326 -14.41 -9.55 -29.63
C VAL A 326 -15.08 -9.25 -30.96
N VAL A 327 -14.78 -10.04 -32.00
CA VAL A 327 -15.40 -9.90 -33.31
C VAL A 327 -16.44 -11.01 -33.47
N LEU A 328 -17.70 -10.63 -33.66
CA LEU A 328 -18.81 -11.54 -33.84
C LEU A 328 -18.98 -11.96 -35.28
N GLY A 329 -19.62 -13.12 -35.55
CA GLY A 329 -19.86 -13.64 -36.88
C GLY A 329 -20.73 -12.75 -37.78
N ASN A 330 -21.48 -11.79 -37.21
CA ASN A 330 -22.21 -10.76 -37.94
C ASN A 330 -21.35 -9.51 -38.27
N GLY A 331 -20.05 -9.52 -37.99
CA GLY A 331 -19.10 -8.42 -38.24
C GLY A 331 -19.07 -7.35 -37.16
N LYS A 332 -19.95 -7.39 -36.13
CA LYS A 332 -19.89 -6.44 -34.99
C LYS A 332 -18.64 -6.69 -34.15
N THR A 333 -17.94 -5.61 -33.82
CA THR A 333 -16.79 -5.63 -32.90
C THR A 333 -17.21 -5.02 -31.58
N LEU A 334 -16.97 -5.75 -30.49
CA LEU A 334 -17.14 -5.31 -29.09
C LEU A 334 -15.77 -5.10 -28.49
N VAL A 335 -15.64 -4.14 -27.57
CA VAL A 335 -14.35 -3.79 -26.95
C VAL A 335 -14.41 -4.11 -25.46
N GLY A 336 -13.60 -5.07 -25.04
CA GLY A 336 -13.49 -5.46 -23.65
C GLY A 336 -12.10 -5.16 -23.07
N LYS A 337 -11.97 -5.34 -21.77
CA LYS A 337 -10.72 -5.22 -21.03
C LYS A 337 -10.09 -6.58 -20.79
N SER A 338 -8.80 -6.71 -21.06
CA SER A 338 -8.03 -7.91 -20.73
C SER A 338 -6.56 -7.69 -21.10
N VAL A 339 -5.66 -8.42 -20.44
CA VAL A 339 -4.27 -8.59 -20.89
C VAL A 339 -4.16 -9.97 -21.55
N ASN A 340 -4.86 -10.13 -22.66
CA ASN A 340 -4.86 -11.38 -23.45
C ASN A 340 -3.64 -11.46 -24.37
N THR A 341 -2.75 -12.41 -24.11
CA THR A 341 -1.54 -12.67 -24.90
C THR A 341 -1.75 -13.68 -26.04
N PHE A 342 -2.89 -14.33 -26.08
CA PHE A 342 -3.20 -15.43 -26.99
C PHE A 342 -3.81 -14.90 -28.29
N ASP A 343 -3.41 -15.51 -29.40
CA ASP A 343 -3.92 -15.19 -30.74
C ASP A 343 -4.71 -16.38 -31.28
N LEU A 344 -6.01 -16.21 -31.42
CA LEU A 344 -6.91 -17.17 -32.07
C LEU A 344 -6.83 -17.09 -33.65
N LYS A 345 -5.90 -16.28 -34.18
CA LYS A 345 -5.64 -16.10 -35.64
C LYS A 345 -6.89 -15.72 -36.43
N GLY A 346 -7.80 -14.95 -35.81
CA GLY A 346 -9.06 -14.52 -36.41
C GLY A 346 -10.06 -15.65 -36.73
N LYS A 347 -9.80 -16.86 -36.23
CA LYS A 347 -10.72 -17.99 -36.43
C LYS A 347 -11.95 -17.81 -35.53
N ASN A 348 -13.15 -17.90 -36.16
CA ASN A 348 -14.40 -17.90 -35.44
C ASN A 348 -14.67 -19.26 -34.79
N TYR A 349 -15.15 -19.22 -33.55
CA TYR A 349 -15.58 -20.39 -32.76
C TYR A 349 -17.03 -20.22 -32.39
N PRO A 350 -17.79 -21.32 -32.22
CA PRO A 350 -19.15 -21.28 -31.69
C PRO A 350 -19.16 -20.62 -30.30
N LEU A 351 -20.19 -19.79 -30.06
CA LEU A 351 -20.43 -19.16 -28.76
C LEU A 351 -21.47 -19.99 -27.99
N VAL A 352 -21.26 -20.18 -26.69
CA VAL A 352 -22.21 -20.77 -25.78
C VAL A 352 -22.41 -19.85 -24.58
N TYR A 353 -23.65 -19.52 -24.26
CA TYR A 353 -24.00 -18.70 -23.10
C TYR A 353 -24.51 -19.58 -21.98
N GLY A 354 -24.02 -19.38 -20.77
CA GLY A 354 -24.53 -20.02 -19.56
C GLY A 354 -23.66 -19.69 -18.36
N GLU A 355 -24.32 -19.68 -17.20
CA GLU A 355 -23.66 -19.43 -15.91
C GLU A 355 -23.03 -20.70 -15.34
N PHE A 356 -23.65 -21.87 -15.62
CA PHE A 356 -23.24 -23.20 -15.22
C PHE A 356 -23.32 -24.12 -16.45
N VAL A 357 -22.32 -24.02 -17.32
CA VAL A 357 -22.27 -24.89 -18.53
C VAL A 357 -21.37 -26.07 -18.21
N GLU A 358 -21.88 -27.30 -18.43
CA GLU A 358 -21.10 -28.52 -18.23
C GLU A 358 -19.92 -28.61 -19.20
N GLU A 359 -18.82 -29.22 -18.77
CA GLU A 359 -17.56 -29.31 -19.54
C GLU A 359 -17.73 -29.82 -20.99
N PRO A 360 -18.54 -30.86 -21.28
CA PRO A 360 -18.69 -31.32 -22.66
C PRO A 360 -19.29 -30.27 -23.62
N GLU A 361 -20.13 -29.39 -23.10
CA GLU A 361 -20.81 -28.36 -23.89
C GLU A 361 -19.92 -27.19 -24.26
N VAL A 362 -18.88 -26.94 -23.49
CA VAL A 362 -17.94 -25.80 -23.66
C VAL A 362 -16.73 -26.16 -24.53
N LYS A 363 -16.42 -27.45 -24.65
CA LYS A 363 -15.23 -27.93 -25.37
C LYS A 363 -15.23 -27.46 -26.83
N GLY A 364 -14.17 -26.75 -27.21
CA GLY A 364 -14.00 -26.20 -28.55
C GLY A 364 -14.86 -24.97 -28.89
N LYS A 365 -15.52 -24.39 -27.88
CA LYS A 365 -16.36 -23.18 -28.03
C LYS A 365 -15.78 -22.03 -27.18
N ILE A 366 -16.30 -20.83 -27.39
CA ILE A 366 -16.10 -19.66 -26.53
C ILE A 366 -17.25 -19.61 -25.52
N LEU A 367 -16.90 -19.60 -24.25
CA LEU A 367 -17.86 -19.45 -23.15
C LEU A 367 -18.24 -17.97 -22.98
N VAL A 368 -19.54 -17.67 -22.98
CA VAL A 368 -20.09 -16.37 -22.60
C VAL A 368 -20.73 -16.52 -21.22
N SER A 369 -20.28 -15.81 -20.21
CA SER A 369 -20.77 -15.93 -18.84
C SER A 369 -20.93 -14.57 -18.16
N GLY A 370 -22.04 -14.42 -17.41
CA GLY A 370 -22.28 -13.26 -16.56
C GLY A 370 -21.35 -13.21 -15.33
N TYR A 371 -20.65 -14.30 -15.01
CA TYR A 371 -19.68 -14.39 -13.91
C TYR A 371 -18.24 -14.52 -14.41
N SER A 372 -17.27 -14.28 -13.54
CA SER A 372 -15.83 -14.36 -13.87
C SER A 372 -15.31 -15.82 -13.98
N VAL A 373 -16.13 -16.75 -14.44
CA VAL A 373 -15.73 -18.16 -14.61
C VAL A 373 -14.93 -18.29 -15.89
N SER A 374 -13.65 -18.64 -15.78
CA SER A 374 -12.84 -19.13 -16.89
C SER A 374 -12.91 -20.64 -16.90
N SER A 375 -13.51 -21.23 -17.93
CA SER A 375 -13.47 -22.67 -18.12
C SER A 375 -12.09 -23.12 -18.61
N GLU A 376 -11.53 -24.17 -18.03
CA GLU A 376 -10.26 -24.75 -18.47
C GLU A 376 -10.34 -25.42 -19.83
N ILE A 377 -11.53 -25.70 -20.33
CA ILE A 377 -11.80 -26.47 -21.55
C ILE A 377 -12.27 -25.56 -22.70
N ALA A 378 -12.79 -24.35 -22.37
CA ALA A 378 -13.18 -23.38 -23.38
C ALA A 378 -11.96 -22.87 -24.18
N VAL A 379 -12.18 -22.58 -25.46
CA VAL A 379 -11.18 -21.95 -26.32
C VAL A 379 -10.86 -20.54 -25.85
N ALA A 380 -11.87 -19.83 -25.37
CA ALA A 380 -11.78 -18.50 -24.77
C ALA A 380 -12.99 -18.26 -23.87
N SER A 381 -12.92 -17.21 -23.06
CA SER A 381 -14.05 -16.74 -22.24
C SER A 381 -14.36 -15.27 -22.56
N ILE A 382 -15.64 -14.93 -22.63
CA ILE A 382 -16.14 -13.56 -22.69
C ILE A 382 -17.02 -13.36 -21.49
N ILE A 383 -16.63 -12.45 -20.60
CA ILE A 383 -17.32 -12.23 -19.34
C ILE A 383 -17.86 -10.80 -19.25
N LYS A 384 -18.80 -10.58 -18.34
CA LYS A 384 -19.18 -9.23 -17.94
C LYS A 384 -18.04 -8.58 -17.15
N ASP A 385 -17.77 -7.30 -17.39
CA ASP A 385 -16.73 -6.56 -16.68
C ASP A 385 -17.20 -6.21 -15.26
N TYR A 386 -16.58 -6.84 -14.28
CA TYR A 386 -16.72 -6.54 -12.86
C TYR A 386 -15.52 -5.76 -12.31
N LEU A 387 -14.41 -5.75 -13.07
CA LEU A 387 -13.18 -5.05 -12.73
C LEU A 387 -13.06 -3.86 -13.67
N ASP A 388 -12.85 -2.67 -13.15
CA ASP A 388 -12.65 -1.49 -13.98
C ASP A 388 -11.22 -1.39 -14.55
N TYR A 389 -10.46 -2.51 -14.56
CA TYR A 389 -9.11 -2.66 -15.12
C TYR A 389 -8.92 -4.00 -15.84
N ALA A 390 -7.90 -4.08 -16.72
CA ALA A 390 -7.55 -5.31 -17.42
C ALA A 390 -6.71 -6.24 -16.53
N SER A 391 -7.08 -7.53 -16.47
CA SER A 391 -6.35 -8.56 -15.73
C SER A 391 -5.63 -9.54 -16.67
N VAL A 392 -4.51 -10.11 -16.16
CA VAL A 392 -3.79 -11.20 -16.83
C VAL A 392 -4.47 -12.53 -16.48
N LYS A 393 -4.72 -13.35 -17.51
CA LYS A 393 -5.27 -14.70 -17.35
C LYS A 393 -4.46 -15.71 -18.20
N PRO A 394 -4.43 -17.00 -17.82
CA PRO A 394 -3.70 -18.03 -18.56
C PRO A 394 -4.36 -18.47 -19.87
N ARG A 395 -5.51 -17.89 -20.23
CA ARG A 395 -6.31 -18.21 -21.40
C ARG A 395 -6.87 -16.97 -22.06
N PRO A 396 -7.30 -17.05 -23.34
CA PRO A 396 -7.97 -15.93 -23.99
C PRO A 396 -9.22 -15.50 -23.21
N LEU A 397 -9.28 -14.22 -22.83
CA LEU A 397 -10.40 -13.62 -22.11
C LEU A 397 -10.66 -12.20 -22.58
N SER A 398 -11.94 -11.80 -22.61
CA SER A 398 -12.36 -10.40 -22.76
C SER A 398 -13.49 -10.09 -21.79
N ALA A 399 -13.35 -9.03 -20.99
CA ALA A 399 -14.37 -8.54 -20.06
C ALA A 399 -15.10 -7.34 -20.70
N LEU A 400 -16.38 -7.49 -21.04
CA LEU A 400 -17.19 -6.50 -21.74
C LEU A 400 -17.95 -5.60 -20.76
N SER A 401 -18.18 -4.35 -21.14
CA SER A 401 -19.13 -3.46 -20.45
C SER A 401 -20.52 -4.09 -20.38
N GLN A 402 -21.38 -3.60 -19.48
CA GLN A 402 -22.76 -4.09 -19.35
C GLN A 402 -23.49 -4.04 -20.71
N ASP A 403 -23.45 -2.92 -21.41
CA ASP A 403 -24.17 -2.72 -22.67
C ASP A 403 -23.66 -3.65 -23.79
N ASP A 404 -22.35 -3.81 -23.90
CA ASP A 404 -21.72 -4.71 -24.90
C ASP A 404 -21.98 -6.18 -24.53
N PHE A 405 -22.02 -6.52 -23.25
CA PHE A 405 -22.35 -7.86 -22.79
C PHE A 405 -23.82 -8.22 -23.06
N ASP A 406 -24.74 -7.32 -22.79
CA ASP A 406 -26.18 -7.52 -23.07
C ASP A 406 -26.43 -7.66 -24.57
N TYR A 407 -25.74 -6.87 -25.41
CA TYR A 407 -25.75 -7.05 -26.85
C TYR A 407 -25.26 -8.44 -27.25
N LEU A 408 -24.14 -8.90 -26.69
CA LEU A 408 -23.58 -10.22 -26.97
C LEU A 408 -24.56 -11.35 -26.60
N VAL A 409 -25.17 -11.28 -25.42
CA VAL A 409 -26.17 -12.27 -24.97
C VAL A 409 -27.37 -12.30 -25.91
N SER A 410 -27.86 -11.12 -26.32
CA SER A 410 -28.94 -11.03 -27.33
C SER A 410 -28.53 -11.65 -28.66
N TYR A 411 -27.31 -11.40 -29.13
CA TYR A 411 -26.78 -12.00 -30.37
C TYR A 411 -26.71 -13.53 -30.26
N VAL A 412 -26.20 -14.08 -29.15
CA VAL A 412 -26.10 -15.53 -28.94
C VAL A 412 -27.47 -16.18 -28.93
N ASN A 413 -28.45 -15.58 -28.28
CA ASN A 413 -29.79 -16.14 -28.14
C ASN A 413 -30.65 -16.02 -29.42
N SER A 414 -30.42 -15.00 -30.24
CA SER A 414 -31.21 -14.77 -31.46
C SER A 414 -30.60 -15.39 -32.71
N THR A 415 -29.35 -15.86 -32.67
CA THR A 415 -28.64 -16.39 -33.87
C THR A 415 -28.62 -17.90 -33.84
N LYS A 416 -29.01 -18.53 -34.94
CA LYS A 416 -29.06 -20.01 -35.10
C LYS A 416 -27.69 -20.70 -34.86
N SER A 417 -26.61 -20.05 -35.25
CA SER A 417 -25.23 -20.54 -35.12
C SER A 417 -24.30 -19.38 -34.74
N PRO A 418 -24.40 -18.91 -33.49
CA PRO A 418 -23.61 -17.76 -33.07
C PRO A 418 -22.13 -18.12 -33.03
N GLN A 419 -21.30 -17.26 -33.60
CA GLN A 419 -19.86 -17.42 -33.69
C GLN A 419 -19.14 -16.11 -33.37
N GLY A 420 -17.89 -16.22 -32.95
CA GLY A 420 -17.04 -15.06 -32.73
C GLY A 420 -15.59 -15.45 -32.48
N THR A 421 -14.75 -14.45 -32.30
CA THR A 421 -13.33 -14.61 -31.91
C THR A 421 -12.92 -13.55 -30.92
N VAL A 422 -11.93 -13.88 -30.05
CA VAL A 422 -11.30 -12.94 -29.11
C VAL A 422 -9.91 -12.63 -29.66
N LEU A 423 -9.61 -11.37 -29.89
CA LEU A 423 -8.32 -10.93 -30.41
C LEU A 423 -7.31 -10.71 -29.28
N LYS A 424 -6.02 -10.75 -29.64
CA LYS A 424 -4.92 -10.38 -28.75
C LYS A 424 -5.09 -8.92 -28.29
N THR A 425 -4.68 -8.64 -27.05
CA THR A 425 -4.77 -7.30 -26.46
C THR A 425 -3.92 -6.27 -27.21
N GLU A 426 -4.50 -5.09 -27.36
CA GLU A 426 -3.84 -3.86 -27.84
C GLU A 426 -3.70 -2.85 -26.70
N SER A 427 -2.62 -2.08 -26.73
CA SER A 427 -2.49 -0.88 -25.89
C SER A 427 -3.20 0.28 -26.55
N ILE A 428 -4.04 0.99 -25.80
CA ILE A 428 -4.74 2.19 -26.27
C ILE A 428 -4.41 3.40 -25.41
N TYR A 429 -4.62 4.60 -25.96
CA TYR A 429 -4.62 5.83 -25.17
C TYR A 429 -5.93 5.94 -24.39
N ASN A 430 -5.83 6.00 -23.07
CA ASN A 430 -6.97 6.14 -22.17
C ASN A 430 -7.26 7.64 -21.95
N GLN A 431 -8.37 8.13 -22.51
CA GLN A 431 -8.80 9.52 -22.39
C GLN A 431 -9.34 9.87 -20.98
N ILE A 432 -9.73 8.85 -20.20
CA ILE A 432 -10.27 8.99 -18.83
C ILE A 432 -9.15 8.77 -17.80
N ALA A 433 -7.94 9.20 -18.13
CA ALA A 433 -6.78 9.06 -17.25
C ALA A 433 -6.94 9.88 -15.96
N ASN A 434 -6.21 9.47 -14.92
CA ASN A 434 -6.22 10.07 -13.58
C ASN A 434 -7.54 9.84 -12.81
N LYS A 435 -8.14 8.67 -12.98
CA LYS A 435 -9.31 8.24 -12.22
C LYS A 435 -8.85 7.30 -11.10
N VAL A 436 -9.34 7.52 -9.86
CA VAL A 436 -9.13 6.54 -8.78
C VAL A 436 -9.87 5.26 -9.14
N ILE A 437 -9.17 4.14 -9.04
CA ILE A 437 -9.69 2.82 -9.39
C ILE A 437 -10.59 2.27 -8.27
N SER A 438 -11.55 1.40 -8.62
CA SER A 438 -12.52 0.88 -7.67
C SER A 438 -11.88 0.17 -6.48
N PHE A 439 -10.92 -0.68 -6.68
CA PHE A 439 -10.28 -1.44 -5.62
C PHE A 439 -9.47 -0.59 -4.63
N SER A 440 -9.01 0.61 -5.00
CA SER A 440 -8.22 1.44 -4.08
C SER A 440 -9.02 1.73 -2.82
N SER A 441 -8.49 1.40 -1.66
CA SER A 441 -9.15 1.62 -0.37
C SER A 441 -9.45 3.10 -0.11
N ARG A 442 -10.52 3.37 0.64
CA ARG A 442 -11.07 4.70 0.91
C ARG A 442 -10.92 5.04 2.40
N GLY A 443 -10.74 6.35 2.68
CA GLY A 443 -11.05 6.89 3.99
C GLY A 443 -12.56 6.85 4.30
N PRO A 444 -12.95 7.34 5.47
CA PRO A 444 -12.15 8.02 6.46
C PRO A 444 -11.21 7.09 7.24
N ASN A 445 -10.24 7.68 7.93
CA ASN A 445 -9.37 6.98 8.87
C ASN A 445 -10.17 6.58 10.13
N THR A 446 -10.26 5.30 10.43
CA THR A 446 -11.03 4.77 11.56
C THR A 446 -10.30 4.91 12.91
N VAL A 447 -8.96 5.03 12.91
CA VAL A 447 -8.14 5.16 14.12
C VAL A 447 -8.05 6.62 14.59
N ALA A 448 -7.90 7.55 13.66
CA ALA A 448 -7.84 8.99 13.92
C ALA A 448 -8.76 9.73 12.94
N VAL A 449 -10.03 9.81 13.31
CA VAL A 449 -11.12 10.32 12.45
C VAL A 449 -10.91 11.74 11.92
N ASP A 450 -10.15 12.55 12.62
CA ASP A 450 -9.79 13.93 12.24
C ASP A 450 -8.51 14.00 11.36
N LEU A 451 -8.00 12.88 10.87
CA LEU A 451 -6.84 12.80 9.98
C LEU A 451 -7.23 12.21 8.62
N LEU A 452 -7.09 13.00 7.56
CA LEU A 452 -7.39 12.56 6.20
C LEU A 452 -6.41 11.46 5.76
N LYS A 453 -6.97 10.34 5.28
CA LYS A 453 -6.26 9.26 4.60
C LYS A 453 -7.13 8.74 3.43
N PRO A 454 -6.52 8.26 2.32
CA PRO A 454 -5.08 8.25 2.00
C PRO A 454 -4.50 9.67 1.87
N ASP A 455 -3.17 9.78 1.75
CA ASP A 455 -2.49 11.08 1.66
C ASP A 455 -2.40 11.59 0.23
N ILE A 456 -2.14 10.69 -0.72
CA ILE A 456 -1.78 10.99 -2.10
C ILE A 456 -2.21 9.85 -3.02
N THR A 457 -2.35 10.13 -4.31
CA THR A 457 -2.64 9.13 -5.34
C THR A 457 -1.52 9.08 -6.38
N ALA A 458 -1.24 7.88 -6.89
CA ALA A 458 -0.26 7.66 -7.96
C ALA A 458 -0.73 6.54 -8.91
N PRO A 459 -0.07 6.36 -10.08
CA PRO A 459 -0.37 5.27 -10.99
C PRO A 459 -0.28 3.90 -10.32
N GLY A 460 -1.35 3.13 -10.40
CA GLY A 460 -1.45 1.80 -9.80
C GLY A 460 -2.17 0.77 -10.67
N VAL A 461 -2.50 1.12 -11.92
CA VAL A 461 -3.31 0.27 -12.79
C VAL A 461 -2.56 -0.09 -14.07
N GLU A 462 -2.57 -1.37 -14.40
CA GLU A 462 -2.02 -1.93 -15.65
C GLU A 462 -0.55 -1.58 -15.88
N ILE A 463 0.26 -1.84 -14.89
CA ILE A 463 1.62 -1.38 -14.84
C ILE A 463 2.60 -2.45 -15.26
N LEU A 464 3.48 -2.12 -16.22
CA LEU A 464 4.54 -2.98 -16.71
C LEU A 464 5.83 -2.72 -15.95
N ALA A 465 6.36 -3.74 -15.27
CA ALA A 465 7.66 -3.68 -14.60
C ALA A 465 8.33 -5.05 -14.59
N ALA A 466 9.59 -5.13 -14.12
CA ALA A 466 10.31 -6.38 -14.02
C ALA A 466 9.57 -7.39 -13.13
N TYR A 467 9.74 -8.64 -13.43
CA TYR A 467 9.05 -9.74 -12.74
C TYR A 467 9.98 -10.93 -12.54
N SER A 468 9.69 -11.75 -11.54
CA SER A 468 10.45 -12.99 -11.34
C SER A 468 9.99 -14.08 -12.29
N PRO A 469 10.90 -14.72 -13.04
CA PRO A 469 10.52 -15.85 -13.88
C PRO A 469 10.19 -17.12 -13.10
N LEU A 470 10.32 -17.13 -11.78
CA LEU A 470 9.88 -18.25 -10.92
C LEU A 470 8.38 -18.20 -10.64
N ALA A 471 7.76 -17.03 -10.81
CA ALA A 471 6.34 -16.84 -10.55
C ALA A 471 5.51 -16.88 -11.83
N PRO A 472 4.32 -17.48 -11.82
CA PRO A 472 3.37 -17.32 -12.91
C PRO A 472 2.88 -15.86 -12.97
N PRO A 473 2.59 -15.31 -14.16
CA PRO A 473 2.18 -13.92 -14.29
C PRO A 473 0.73 -13.64 -13.89
N SER A 474 -0.04 -14.65 -13.54
CA SER A 474 -1.40 -14.52 -13.02
C SER A 474 -1.58 -15.28 -11.71
N THR A 475 -2.67 -14.99 -11.00
CA THR A 475 -3.05 -15.69 -9.76
C THR A 475 -3.71 -17.06 -9.99
N ASP A 476 -3.82 -17.48 -11.24
CA ASP A 476 -4.41 -18.77 -11.62
C ASP A 476 -3.36 -19.87 -11.52
N ASN A 477 -3.61 -20.88 -10.71
CA ASN A 477 -2.69 -21.99 -10.46
C ASN A 477 -2.37 -22.82 -11.73
N SER A 478 -3.17 -22.72 -12.78
CA SER A 478 -2.93 -23.37 -14.08
C SER A 478 -1.95 -22.60 -14.97
N ASP A 479 -1.55 -21.39 -14.59
CA ASP A 479 -0.65 -20.56 -15.40
C ASP A 479 0.80 -21.04 -15.28
N GLN A 480 1.32 -21.63 -16.35
CA GLN A 480 2.69 -22.14 -16.42
C GLN A 480 3.64 -21.19 -17.19
N ARG A 481 3.20 -19.97 -17.47
CA ARG A 481 4.04 -19.00 -18.20
C ARG A 481 5.11 -18.42 -17.29
N HIS A 482 6.28 -18.14 -17.85
CA HIS A 482 7.40 -17.50 -17.18
C HIS A 482 7.75 -16.23 -17.95
N VAL A 483 7.90 -15.11 -17.24
CA VAL A 483 8.12 -13.79 -17.86
C VAL A 483 9.16 -12.99 -17.09
N LYS A 484 9.90 -12.12 -17.81
CA LYS A 484 10.84 -11.17 -17.22
C LYS A 484 10.16 -9.85 -16.83
N TYR A 485 9.03 -9.53 -17.43
CA TYR A 485 8.22 -8.33 -17.19
C TYR A 485 6.75 -8.74 -17.17
N SER A 486 6.00 -8.20 -16.22
CA SER A 486 4.56 -8.47 -16.09
C SER A 486 3.76 -7.19 -15.93
N VAL A 487 2.46 -7.28 -16.19
CA VAL A 487 1.49 -6.20 -16.00
C VAL A 487 0.68 -6.52 -14.76
N LEU A 488 0.75 -5.64 -13.78
CA LEU A 488 0.03 -5.78 -12.53
C LEU A 488 -0.80 -4.53 -12.20
N SER A 489 -1.79 -4.65 -11.28
CA SER A 489 -2.61 -3.54 -10.79
C SER A 489 -2.80 -3.66 -9.27
N GLY A 490 -2.69 -2.54 -8.55
CA GLY A 490 -2.83 -2.47 -7.11
C GLY A 490 -2.31 -1.16 -6.52
N THR A 491 -2.68 -0.82 -5.28
CA THR A 491 -2.13 0.34 -4.56
C THR A 491 -0.64 0.19 -4.28
N SER A 492 -0.16 -1.04 -4.23
CA SER A 492 1.27 -1.30 -4.09
C SER A 492 2.09 -1.01 -5.34
N MET A 493 1.45 -0.77 -6.51
CA MET A 493 2.12 -0.16 -7.65
C MET A 493 2.20 1.33 -7.49
N SER A 494 1.22 1.93 -6.88
CA SER A 494 1.24 3.35 -6.57
C SER A 494 2.28 3.68 -5.50
N CYS A 495 2.42 2.83 -4.50
CA CYS A 495 3.39 2.98 -3.42
C CYS A 495 4.83 3.20 -3.93
N PRO A 496 5.43 2.31 -4.74
CA PRO A 496 6.79 2.50 -5.23
C PRO A 496 6.93 3.68 -6.20
N HIS A 497 5.86 4.14 -6.86
CA HIS A 497 5.89 5.40 -7.58
C HIS A 497 6.13 6.58 -6.62
N VAL A 498 5.36 6.67 -5.56
CA VAL A 498 5.51 7.75 -4.57
C VAL A 498 6.83 7.62 -3.81
N ALA A 499 7.28 6.40 -3.49
CA ALA A 499 8.60 6.16 -2.92
C ALA A 499 9.73 6.65 -3.86
N GLY A 500 9.59 6.41 -5.18
CA GLY A 500 10.50 6.92 -6.19
C GLY A 500 10.47 8.45 -6.30
N VAL A 501 9.29 9.07 -6.18
CA VAL A 501 9.17 10.54 -6.11
C VAL A 501 9.82 11.09 -4.83
N ALA A 502 9.58 10.46 -3.68
CA ALA A 502 10.21 10.85 -2.41
C ALA A 502 11.76 10.74 -2.49
N ALA A 503 12.25 9.66 -3.09
CA ALA A 503 13.67 9.50 -3.37
C ALA A 503 14.19 10.58 -4.31
N TYR A 504 13.46 10.88 -5.39
CA TYR A 504 13.80 11.93 -6.34
C TYR A 504 13.89 13.30 -5.66
N VAL A 505 12.92 13.67 -4.83
CA VAL A 505 12.97 14.89 -4.01
C VAL A 505 14.20 14.89 -3.09
N LYS A 506 14.47 13.77 -2.41
CA LYS A 506 15.63 13.64 -1.51
C LYS A 506 16.97 13.79 -2.21
N THR A 507 17.09 13.46 -3.50
CA THR A 507 18.33 13.68 -4.26
C THR A 507 18.68 15.15 -4.45
N PHE A 508 17.68 16.03 -4.44
CA PHE A 508 17.89 17.49 -4.51
C PHE A 508 17.93 18.13 -3.12
N HIS A 509 17.27 17.51 -2.14
CA HIS A 509 17.12 18.02 -0.79
C HIS A 509 17.49 16.96 0.26
N PRO A 510 18.76 16.51 0.32
CA PRO A 510 19.17 15.39 1.17
C PRO A 510 18.94 15.64 2.68
N GLN A 511 18.87 16.92 3.08
CA GLN A 511 18.67 17.32 4.48
C GLN A 511 17.18 17.48 4.88
N TRP A 512 16.25 17.36 3.92
CA TRP A 512 14.82 17.47 4.28
C TRP A 512 14.38 16.30 5.15
N SER A 513 13.58 16.63 6.16
CA SER A 513 12.97 15.65 7.04
C SER A 513 11.93 14.79 6.30
N PRO A 514 11.56 13.62 6.81
CA PRO A 514 10.46 12.82 6.28
C PRO A 514 9.17 13.63 6.10
N SER A 515 8.80 14.44 7.09
CA SER A 515 7.59 15.28 7.03
C SER A 515 7.68 16.41 6.00
N ALA A 516 8.86 17.00 5.80
CA ALA A 516 9.06 18.01 4.75
C ALA A 516 8.87 17.41 3.35
N ILE A 517 9.43 16.20 3.09
CA ILE A 517 9.25 15.48 1.83
C ILE A 517 7.77 15.08 1.64
N GLN A 518 7.13 14.53 2.67
CA GLN A 518 5.71 14.19 2.66
C GLN A 518 4.86 15.43 2.35
N SER A 519 5.11 16.53 3.04
CA SER A 519 4.42 17.81 2.81
C SER A 519 4.62 18.30 1.38
N ALA A 520 5.85 18.31 0.87
CA ALA A 520 6.14 18.74 -0.49
C ALA A 520 5.35 17.93 -1.53
N ILE A 521 5.28 16.61 -1.37
CA ILE A 521 4.53 15.71 -2.25
C ILE A 521 3.02 16.00 -2.18
N MET A 522 2.47 16.17 -0.98
CA MET A 522 1.04 16.37 -0.79
C MET A 522 0.58 17.76 -1.26
N THR A 523 1.32 18.81 -0.92
CA THR A 523 0.89 20.20 -1.18
C THR A 523 1.03 20.63 -2.63
N THR A 524 1.83 19.93 -3.42
CA THR A 524 2.04 20.20 -4.86
C THR A 524 1.29 19.24 -5.77
N ALA A 525 0.53 18.29 -5.22
CA ALA A 525 -0.23 17.30 -5.98
C ALA A 525 -1.22 17.95 -6.96
N TRP A 526 -1.43 17.30 -8.12
CA TRP A 526 -2.46 17.72 -9.07
C TRP A 526 -3.86 17.50 -8.49
N PRO A 527 -4.79 18.45 -8.63
CA PRO A 527 -6.17 18.21 -8.24
C PRO A 527 -6.77 17.09 -9.11
N MET A 528 -7.52 16.20 -8.49
CA MET A 528 -8.24 15.15 -9.19
C MET A 528 -9.69 15.55 -9.42
N ASN A 529 -10.24 15.15 -10.57
CA ASN A 529 -11.64 15.40 -10.88
C ASN A 529 -12.50 14.25 -10.33
N ALA A 530 -13.41 14.59 -9.44
CA ALA A 530 -14.36 13.64 -8.85
C ALA A 530 -15.50 13.23 -9.82
N SER A 531 -15.66 13.89 -10.98
CA SER A 531 -16.74 13.59 -11.91
C SER A 531 -16.49 12.28 -12.67
N GLY A 532 -17.43 11.32 -12.56
CA GLY A 532 -17.45 10.10 -13.38
C GLY A 532 -17.33 8.76 -12.65
N THR A 533 -17.27 8.75 -11.32
CA THR A 533 -17.33 7.51 -10.53
C THR A 533 -18.64 7.51 -9.74
N GLY A 534 -19.51 6.56 -9.97
CA GLY A 534 -20.86 6.51 -9.38
C GLY A 534 -20.93 6.54 -7.83
N VAL A 535 -19.82 6.41 -7.14
CA VAL A 535 -19.62 6.76 -5.73
C VAL A 535 -18.73 7.99 -5.75
N ALA A 536 -19.15 9.09 -5.12
CA ALA A 536 -18.45 10.36 -5.15
C ALA A 536 -16.96 10.16 -4.80
N SER A 537 -16.08 10.35 -5.78
CA SER A 537 -14.64 10.37 -5.56
C SER A 537 -14.31 11.66 -4.84
N THR A 538 -14.12 11.56 -3.54
CA THR A 538 -13.76 12.67 -2.66
C THR A 538 -12.30 12.56 -2.27
N GLU A 539 -11.83 13.47 -1.45
CA GLU A 539 -10.49 13.42 -0.87
C GLU A 539 -10.24 12.11 -0.09
N PHE A 540 -11.29 11.44 0.39
CA PHE A 540 -11.18 10.10 0.97
C PHE A 540 -10.79 9.02 -0.05
N ALA A 541 -10.89 9.29 -1.34
CA ALA A 541 -10.42 8.40 -2.40
C ALA A 541 -9.00 8.72 -2.87
N TYR A 542 -8.62 10.00 -2.91
CA TYR A 542 -7.38 10.42 -3.57
C TYR A 542 -6.44 11.28 -2.69
N GLY A 543 -6.81 11.54 -1.44
CA GLY A 543 -6.01 12.37 -0.53
C GLY A 543 -5.85 13.81 -1.03
N ALA A 544 -4.61 14.28 -1.07
CA ALA A 544 -4.28 15.58 -1.61
C ALA A 544 -4.35 15.65 -3.15
N GLY A 545 -4.51 14.55 -3.85
CA GLY A 545 -4.59 14.49 -5.32
C GLY A 545 -3.56 13.57 -5.94
N HIS A 546 -3.27 13.74 -7.22
CA HIS A 546 -2.28 12.92 -7.92
C HIS A 546 -0.87 13.53 -7.79
N VAL A 547 0.12 12.70 -7.52
CA VAL A 547 1.50 13.12 -7.29
C VAL A 547 2.11 13.85 -8.50
N ASP A 548 2.82 14.96 -8.23
CA ASP A 548 3.62 15.73 -9.19
C ASP A 548 5.10 15.71 -8.77
N PRO A 549 5.93 14.89 -9.41
CA PRO A 549 7.35 14.77 -9.06
C PRO A 549 8.14 16.06 -9.25
N ILE A 550 7.77 16.85 -10.24
CA ILE A 550 8.52 18.08 -10.61
C ILE A 550 8.16 19.23 -9.66
N ALA A 551 6.87 19.42 -9.39
CA ALA A 551 6.42 20.44 -8.47
C ALA A 551 6.89 20.18 -7.03
N ALA A 552 6.99 18.91 -6.62
CA ALA A 552 7.47 18.51 -5.29
C ALA A 552 8.93 18.91 -5.00
N LEU A 553 9.75 19.22 -6.02
CA LEU A 553 11.10 19.74 -5.82
C LEU A 553 11.14 21.16 -5.27
N ASN A 554 10.09 21.95 -5.51
CA ASN A 554 10.06 23.34 -5.10
C ASN A 554 8.67 23.74 -4.57
N PRO A 555 8.27 23.22 -3.40
CA PRO A 555 6.93 23.41 -2.85
C PRO A 555 6.67 24.83 -2.32
N GLY A 556 7.71 25.65 -2.09
CA GLY A 556 7.63 26.95 -1.44
C GLY A 556 7.51 26.82 0.07
N LEU A 557 6.34 26.39 0.57
CA LEU A 557 6.11 26.17 2.01
C LEU A 557 5.89 24.67 2.29
N VAL A 558 6.33 24.22 3.47
CA VAL A 558 6.07 22.85 3.96
C VAL A 558 5.52 22.87 5.38
N TYR A 559 4.78 21.83 5.71
CA TYR A 559 4.36 21.49 7.07
C TYR A 559 5.35 20.49 7.65
N GLU A 560 6.02 20.85 8.73
CA GLU A 560 6.99 19.98 9.38
C GLU A 560 6.43 19.37 10.67
N LEU A 561 6.79 18.13 10.91
CA LEU A 561 6.47 17.37 12.11
C LEU A 561 7.72 16.62 12.56
N ASP A 562 7.90 16.53 13.87
CA ASP A 562 8.93 15.72 14.48
C ASP A 562 8.34 14.60 15.38
N LYS A 563 9.21 13.85 16.04
CA LYS A 563 8.78 12.78 16.97
C LYS A 563 7.90 13.30 18.10
N ALA A 564 8.19 14.51 18.61
CA ALA A 564 7.43 15.09 19.72
C ALA A 564 6.02 15.48 19.30
N ASP A 565 5.84 16.00 18.07
CA ASP A 565 4.54 16.31 17.51
C ASP A 565 3.65 15.06 17.36
N HIS A 566 4.22 13.96 16.88
CA HIS A 566 3.50 12.68 16.80
C HIS A 566 3.13 12.10 18.17
N ILE A 567 3.99 12.27 19.15
CA ILE A 567 3.68 11.89 20.54
C ILE A 567 2.54 12.76 21.09
N ALA A 568 2.58 14.07 20.89
CA ALA A 568 1.52 14.99 21.31
C ALA A 568 0.17 14.67 20.63
N PHE A 569 0.20 14.28 19.35
CA PHE A 569 -0.96 13.79 18.61
C PHE A 569 -1.55 12.51 19.25
N LEU A 570 -0.72 11.52 19.57
CA LEU A 570 -1.15 10.29 20.26
C LEU A 570 -1.74 10.59 21.64
N CYS A 571 -1.14 11.52 22.38
CA CYS A 571 -1.72 12.03 23.64
C CYS A 571 -3.11 12.65 23.43
N GLY A 572 -3.30 13.38 22.33
CA GLY A 572 -4.59 13.95 21.91
C GLY A 572 -5.65 12.89 21.59
N LEU A 573 -5.25 11.72 21.11
CA LEU A 573 -6.10 10.55 20.94
C LEU A 573 -6.36 9.77 22.22
N ASN A 574 -5.98 10.30 23.39
CA ASN A 574 -6.09 9.69 24.72
C ASN A 574 -5.21 8.43 24.92
N TYR A 575 -4.12 8.31 24.18
CA TYR A 575 -3.11 7.29 24.43
C TYR A 575 -2.48 7.55 25.82
N THR A 576 -2.43 6.52 26.65
CA THR A 576 -1.78 6.58 27.96
C THR A 576 -0.26 6.48 27.80
N SER A 577 0.50 6.84 28.85
CA SER A 577 1.95 6.62 28.87
C SER A 577 2.34 5.17 28.59
N GLN A 578 1.54 4.21 29.06
CA GLN A 578 1.76 2.80 28.76
C GLN A 578 1.54 2.48 27.28
N THR A 579 0.45 2.98 26.68
CA THR A 579 0.16 2.76 25.26
C THR A 579 1.16 3.48 24.35
N LEU A 580 1.61 4.69 24.72
CA LEU A 580 2.68 5.40 24.01
C LEU A 580 3.99 4.61 23.97
N LYS A 581 4.33 3.95 25.08
CA LYS A 581 5.50 3.08 25.15
C LYS A 581 5.41 1.90 24.19
N LEU A 582 4.19 1.42 23.87
CA LEU A 582 3.99 0.35 22.87
C LEU A 582 4.41 0.76 21.45
N ILE A 583 4.36 2.04 21.11
CA ILE A 583 4.72 2.57 19.80
C ILE A 583 6.15 3.11 19.81
N SER A 584 6.46 4.00 20.76
CA SER A 584 7.72 4.74 20.76
C SER A 584 8.90 3.99 21.40
N GLY A 585 8.61 2.94 22.19
CA GLY A 585 9.61 2.24 22.99
C GLY A 585 10.09 2.97 24.22
N GLU A 586 9.64 4.21 24.44
CA GLU A 586 10.11 5.08 25.52
C GLU A 586 8.99 5.40 26.52
N ALA A 587 9.35 5.62 27.77
CA ALA A 587 8.42 6.12 28.77
C ALA A 587 8.15 7.60 28.50
N VAL A 588 6.93 7.92 28.07
CA VAL A 588 6.50 9.28 27.76
C VAL A 588 5.31 9.64 28.64
N THR A 589 5.33 10.85 29.21
CA THR A 589 4.20 11.40 29.94
C THR A 589 3.53 12.48 29.11
N CYS A 590 2.22 12.37 28.91
CA CYS A 590 1.45 13.39 28.23
C CYS A 590 1.36 14.64 29.10
N THR A 591 2.00 15.73 28.69
CA THR A 591 2.01 17.03 29.40
C THR A 591 0.91 17.99 28.95
N GLY A 592 0.08 17.58 28.00
CA GLY A 592 -1.06 18.33 27.47
C GLY A 592 -1.86 17.50 26.47
N LYS A 593 -3.10 17.91 26.20
CA LYS A 593 -3.94 17.29 25.17
C LYS A 593 -4.07 18.24 23.98
N THR A 594 -3.40 17.93 22.90
CA THR A 594 -3.60 18.59 21.62
C THR A 594 -4.70 17.87 20.85
N LEU A 595 -5.69 18.59 20.34
CA LEU A 595 -6.72 17.97 19.49
C LEU A 595 -6.06 17.31 18.28
N PRO A 596 -6.37 16.06 17.91
CA PRO A 596 -5.77 15.36 16.78
C PRO A 596 -5.81 16.15 15.48
N ARG A 597 -6.89 16.89 15.23
CA ARG A 597 -7.04 17.77 14.06
C ARG A 597 -6.03 18.92 14.00
N ASN A 598 -5.36 19.25 15.11
CA ASN A 598 -4.31 20.27 15.18
C ASN A 598 -2.91 19.71 14.96
N LEU A 599 -2.77 18.41 14.67
CA LEU A 599 -1.51 17.89 14.12
C LEU A 599 -1.12 18.74 12.90
N ASN A 600 0.13 19.18 12.82
CA ASN A 600 0.62 20.06 11.75
C ASN A 600 0.72 19.33 10.40
N TYR A 601 -0.37 18.67 10.00
CA TYR A 601 -0.48 17.84 8.80
C TYR A 601 -0.87 18.67 7.58
N PRO A 602 -0.40 18.33 6.35
CA PRO A 602 -0.68 19.09 5.13
C PRO A 602 -2.16 19.10 4.71
N SER A 603 -2.96 18.20 5.25
CA SER A 603 -4.42 18.17 5.07
C SER A 603 -5.15 18.50 6.36
N MET A 604 -6.42 18.85 6.26
CA MET A 604 -7.31 19.20 7.36
C MET A 604 -8.59 18.38 7.26
N SER A 605 -8.92 17.60 8.27
CA SER A 605 -10.16 16.83 8.31
C SER A 605 -10.84 16.95 9.66
N ALA A 606 -12.17 16.92 9.67
CA ALA A 606 -12.96 16.89 10.90
C ALA A 606 -14.23 16.06 10.74
N LYS A 607 -14.43 15.13 11.67
CA LYS A 607 -15.68 14.42 11.85
C LYS A 607 -16.61 15.21 12.76
N LEU A 608 -17.87 15.38 12.35
CA LEU A 608 -18.90 16.10 13.11
C LEU A 608 -19.94 15.13 13.67
N PRO A 609 -20.52 15.42 14.84
CA PRO A 609 -21.48 14.53 15.50
C PRO A 609 -22.87 14.48 14.87
N GLY A 610 -23.15 15.25 13.80
CA GLY A 610 -24.44 15.26 13.12
C GLY A 610 -24.46 16.18 11.91
N SER A 611 -25.46 15.98 11.02
CA SER A 611 -25.59 16.68 9.73
C SER A 611 -26.36 18.01 9.83
N ASP A 612 -27.31 18.14 10.75
CA ASP A 612 -28.33 19.20 10.72
C ASP A 612 -27.97 20.47 11.49
N SER A 613 -27.01 20.38 12.43
CA SER A 613 -26.60 21.51 13.25
C SER A 613 -25.58 22.41 12.53
N SER A 614 -25.61 23.70 12.83
CA SER A 614 -24.51 24.60 12.48
C SER A 614 -23.26 24.21 13.29
N PHE A 615 -22.11 24.29 12.65
CA PHE A 615 -20.84 23.94 13.27
C PHE A 615 -19.76 24.98 13.02
N THR A 616 -18.77 24.95 13.89
CA THR A 616 -17.51 25.70 13.74
C THR A 616 -16.35 24.79 14.14
N VAL A 617 -15.43 24.56 13.21
CA VAL A 617 -14.20 23.78 13.44
C VAL A 617 -12.99 24.65 13.11
N THR A 618 -11.97 24.52 13.94
CA THR A 618 -10.73 25.29 13.81
C THR A 618 -9.53 24.37 13.71
N PHE A 619 -8.63 24.71 12.77
CA PHE A 619 -7.36 24.01 12.56
C PHE A 619 -6.21 25.01 12.76
N ASN A 620 -5.28 24.69 13.64
CA ASN A 620 -4.04 25.45 13.82
C ASN A 620 -2.94 24.79 12.98
N ARG A 621 -2.19 25.60 12.23
CA ARG A 621 -1.12 25.11 11.34
C ARG A 621 0.08 26.06 11.38
N THR A 622 1.25 25.50 11.15
CA THR A 622 2.51 26.22 10.99
C THR A 622 3.19 25.77 9.71
N VAL A 623 3.63 26.70 8.89
CA VAL A 623 4.41 26.39 7.69
C VAL A 623 5.82 26.94 7.80
N THR A 624 6.76 26.19 7.19
CA THR A 624 8.17 26.56 7.09
C THR A 624 8.46 26.97 5.65
N ASN A 625 9.14 28.10 5.44
CA ASN A 625 9.55 28.55 4.13
C ASN A 625 10.79 27.79 3.63
N LEU A 626 10.61 26.97 2.61
CA LEU A 626 11.71 26.32 1.87
C LEU A 626 11.94 26.94 0.48
N GLY A 627 11.14 27.96 0.14
CA GLY A 627 11.27 28.75 -1.08
C GLY A 627 12.26 29.92 -0.92
N THR A 628 12.02 30.98 -1.69
CA THR A 628 12.88 32.17 -1.68
C THR A 628 12.66 33.04 -0.42
N PRO A 629 13.72 33.67 0.11
CA PRO A 629 13.57 34.69 1.16
C PRO A 629 12.81 35.90 0.64
N ASN A 630 12.21 36.68 1.57
CA ASN A 630 11.38 37.84 1.27
C ASN A 630 10.17 37.55 0.38
N SER A 631 9.62 36.34 0.49
CA SER A 631 8.40 35.92 -0.22
C SER A 631 7.13 36.25 0.57
N THR A 632 6.05 36.54 -0.14
CA THR A 632 4.74 36.86 0.47
C THR A 632 3.68 35.94 -0.11
N TYR A 633 3.10 35.10 0.72
CA TYR A 633 2.05 34.16 0.35
C TYR A 633 0.67 34.74 0.74
N LYS A 634 -0.26 34.70 -0.19
CA LYS A 634 -1.67 35.07 0.05
C LYS A 634 -2.54 33.83 0.03
N SER A 635 -3.47 33.70 0.99
CA SER A 635 -4.41 32.60 1.04
C SER A 635 -5.53 32.75 0.01
N LYS A 636 -5.89 31.66 -0.64
CA LYS A 636 -7.07 31.52 -1.49
C LYS A 636 -7.83 30.28 -1.09
N ILE A 637 -9.16 30.40 -0.95
CA ILE A 637 -10.05 29.26 -0.71
C ILE A 637 -10.75 28.91 -2.03
N VAL A 638 -10.75 27.61 -2.35
CA VAL A 638 -11.48 27.03 -3.48
C VAL A 638 -12.43 25.97 -2.91
N LEU A 639 -13.72 26.24 -2.98
CA LEU A 639 -14.75 25.28 -2.57
C LEU A 639 -14.91 24.21 -3.66
N ASN A 640 -15.05 22.96 -3.28
CA ASN A 640 -15.41 21.91 -4.22
C ASN A 640 -16.90 21.97 -4.56
N HIS A 641 -17.27 21.38 -5.68
CA HIS A 641 -18.64 21.43 -6.19
C HIS A 641 -19.64 20.88 -5.13
N GLY A 642 -20.71 21.65 -4.88
CA GLY A 642 -21.74 21.30 -3.89
C GLY A 642 -21.38 21.58 -2.43
N SER A 643 -20.15 22.05 -2.15
CA SER A 643 -19.72 22.37 -0.78
C SER A 643 -20.48 23.57 -0.21
N LYS A 644 -21.00 23.41 1.01
CA LYS A 644 -21.71 24.46 1.78
C LYS A 644 -20.83 25.07 2.87
N LEU A 645 -19.52 24.91 2.76
CA LEU A 645 -18.57 25.40 3.75
C LEU A 645 -18.30 26.89 3.57
N SER A 646 -18.10 27.58 4.70
CA SER A 646 -17.46 28.91 4.74
C SER A 646 -16.12 28.76 5.46
N VAL A 647 -15.03 29.20 4.81
CA VAL A 647 -13.66 29.00 5.31
C VAL A 647 -12.97 30.35 5.46
N LYS A 648 -12.45 30.62 6.67
CA LYS A 648 -11.68 31.83 7.00
C LYS A 648 -10.27 31.45 7.41
N VAL A 649 -9.28 32.16 6.89
CA VAL A 649 -7.85 31.98 7.22
C VAL A 649 -7.33 33.23 7.93
N SER A 650 -6.63 33.06 9.04
CA SER A 650 -6.07 34.18 9.82
C SER A 650 -4.65 33.84 10.31
N PRO A 651 -3.64 34.68 9.97
CA PRO A 651 -3.67 35.73 8.99
C PRO A 651 -3.90 35.23 7.57
N SER A 652 -4.42 36.05 6.67
CA SER A 652 -4.64 35.70 5.25
C SER A 652 -3.41 35.99 4.37
N VAL A 653 -2.36 36.53 4.95
CA VAL A 653 -1.08 36.84 4.30
C VAL A 653 0.06 36.42 5.22
N LEU A 654 1.02 35.67 4.67
CA LEU A 654 2.25 35.27 5.33
C LEU A 654 3.43 35.94 4.63
N SER A 655 4.26 36.67 5.38
CA SER A 655 5.45 37.36 4.85
C SER A 655 6.71 36.70 5.41
N MET A 656 7.36 35.87 4.61
CA MET A 656 8.54 35.09 4.96
C MET A 656 9.81 35.87 4.64
N LYS A 657 10.55 36.30 5.65
CA LYS A 657 11.78 37.09 5.50
C LYS A 657 13.00 36.25 5.12
N SER A 658 13.02 35.00 5.59
CA SER A 658 14.18 34.10 5.39
C SER A 658 13.73 32.69 5.04
N VAL A 659 14.68 31.90 4.51
CA VAL A 659 14.54 30.45 4.41
C VAL A 659 14.52 29.86 5.82
N ASN A 660 13.77 28.80 6.03
CA ASN A 660 13.48 28.13 7.30
C ASN A 660 12.69 28.97 8.33
N GLU A 661 12.17 30.13 7.92
CA GLU A 661 11.25 30.90 8.78
C GLU A 661 9.91 30.15 8.92
N LYS A 662 9.40 30.12 10.15
CA LYS A 662 8.11 29.48 10.47
C LYS A 662 7.05 30.53 10.78
N GLN A 663 5.86 30.38 10.17
CA GLN A 663 4.72 31.22 10.48
C GLN A 663 3.47 30.38 10.73
N ALA A 664 2.75 30.71 11.80
CA ALA A 664 1.51 30.05 12.19
C ALA A 664 0.29 30.76 11.58
N PHE A 665 -0.73 29.98 11.32
CA PHE A 665 -2.05 30.48 10.90
C PHE A 665 -3.16 29.56 11.41
N THR A 666 -4.37 30.07 11.40
CA THR A 666 -5.58 29.36 11.82
C THR A 666 -6.57 29.32 10.66
N VAL A 667 -7.15 28.15 10.43
CA VAL A 667 -8.25 27.96 9.48
C VAL A 667 -9.53 27.66 10.26
N THR A 668 -10.54 28.51 10.12
CA THR A 668 -11.86 28.33 10.72
C THR A 668 -12.84 27.94 9.63
N VAL A 669 -13.50 26.82 9.81
CA VAL A 669 -14.51 26.25 8.90
C VAL A 669 -15.86 26.27 9.59
N THR A 670 -16.84 26.89 8.94
CA THR A 670 -18.23 26.94 9.42
C THR A 670 -19.17 26.42 8.34
N GLY A 671 -20.29 25.89 8.75
CA GLY A 671 -21.33 25.40 7.84
C GLY A 671 -22.55 24.86 8.58
N SER A 672 -23.55 24.38 7.82
CA SER A 672 -24.75 23.74 8.34
C SER A 672 -25.42 22.90 7.25
N GLY A 673 -26.27 21.96 7.62
CA GLY A 673 -27.05 21.14 6.69
C GLY A 673 -26.16 20.34 5.74
N LEU A 674 -25.18 19.62 6.28
CA LEU A 674 -24.30 18.74 5.51
C LEU A 674 -25.08 17.52 5.03
N ASP A 675 -24.71 16.98 3.88
CA ASP A 675 -25.19 15.68 3.43
C ASP A 675 -24.57 14.58 4.33
N PRO A 676 -25.37 13.72 4.98
CA PRO A 676 -24.84 12.68 5.83
C PRO A 676 -24.01 11.63 5.06
N ASN A 677 -24.25 11.47 3.77
CA ASN A 677 -23.59 10.45 2.92
C ASN A 677 -22.46 11.00 2.07
N LEU A 678 -22.19 12.32 2.12
CA LEU A 678 -21.18 12.97 1.30
C LEU A 678 -20.34 13.94 2.13
N PRO A 679 -19.00 13.85 2.09
CA PRO A 679 -18.15 14.86 2.71
C PRO A 679 -18.28 16.19 1.97
N SER A 680 -18.22 17.28 2.71
CA SER A 680 -18.08 18.63 2.17
C SER A 680 -16.62 19.04 2.21
N SER A 681 -16.09 19.57 1.12
CA SER A 681 -14.68 19.87 1.04
C SER A 681 -14.34 21.21 0.36
N ALA A 682 -13.15 21.68 0.67
CA ALA A 682 -12.53 22.87 0.14
C ALA A 682 -11.01 22.68 0.02
N ASN A 683 -10.35 23.58 -0.67
CA ASN A 683 -8.89 23.64 -0.71
C ASN A 683 -8.42 25.02 -0.22
N LEU A 684 -7.49 25.03 0.73
CA LEU A 684 -6.67 26.21 1.03
C LEU A 684 -5.45 26.19 0.10
N ILE A 685 -5.19 27.28 -0.58
CA ILE A 685 -4.02 27.48 -1.42
C ILE A 685 -3.27 28.72 -0.93
N TRP A 686 -2.03 28.53 -0.46
CA TRP A 686 -1.09 29.62 -0.27
C TRP A 686 -0.31 29.86 -1.56
N SER A 687 -0.30 31.10 -2.07
CA SER A 687 0.42 31.41 -3.31
C SER A 687 1.22 32.70 -3.18
N ASP A 688 2.45 32.67 -3.67
CA ASP A 688 3.34 33.80 -3.87
C ASP A 688 3.42 34.27 -5.34
N GLY A 689 2.59 33.68 -6.22
CA GLY A 689 2.58 33.88 -7.66
C GLY A 689 3.47 32.89 -8.44
N THR A 690 4.42 32.22 -7.77
CA THR A 690 5.28 31.18 -8.33
C THR A 690 4.90 29.81 -7.79
N HIS A 691 4.73 29.71 -6.48
CA HIS A 691 4.38 28.48 -5.77
C HIS A 691 2.90 28.46 -5.40
N ASN A 692 2.32 27.27 -5.39
CA ASN A 692 0.97 27.00 -4.92
C ASN A 692 1.01 25.84 -3.93
N VAL A 693 0.86 26.15 -2.65
CA VAL A 693 0.86 25.18 -1.54
C VAL A 693 -0.58 24.86 -1.21
N ARG A 694 -1.08 23.71 -1.72
CA ARG A 694 -2.49 23.34 -1.60
C ARG A 694 -2.70 22.33 -0.46
N SER A 695 -3.67 22.65 0.41
CA SER A 695 -4.08 21.80 1.52
C SER A 695 -5.58 21.50 1.42
N PRO A 696 -6.00 20.24 1.25
CA PRO A 696 -7.41 19.88 1.28
C PRO A 696 -8.00 20.05 2.69
N ILE A 697 -9.27 20.47 2.72
CA ILE A 697 -10.09 20.61 3.92
C ILE A 697 -11.32 19.75 3.71
N VAL A 698 -11.58 18.81 4.62
CA VAL A 698 -12.69 17.86 4.51
C VAL A 698 -13.49 17.84 5.82
N VAL A 699 -14.81 17.99 5.71
CA VAL A 699 -15.71 17.89 6.86
C VAL A 699 -16.80 16.87 6.53
N TYR A 700 -17.05 15.95 7.43
CA TYR A 700 -18.00 14.85 7.23
C TYR A 700 -18.71 14.46 8.53
N THR A 701 -19.76 13.64 8.44
CA THR A 701 -20.61 13.21 9.56
C THR A 701 -20.59 11.70 9.75
N ASP A 702 -21.29 11.20 10.77
CA ASP A 702 -21.39 9.76 11.07
C ASP A 702 -22.07 8.92 9.99
N GLY A 703 -22.78 9.53 9.05
CA GLY A 703 -23.47 8.83 7.98
C GLY A 703 -22.57 8.39 6.81
N TYR A 704 -21.36 8.90 6.77
CA TYR A 704 -20.40 8.60 5.69
C TYR A 704 -19.53 7.39 5.99
#